data_06f3b8cc153f39096d4049af92bfff48
#
_entry.id   06f3b8cc153f39096d4049af92bfff48
#
_cell.length_a   1.000
_cell.length_b   1.000
_cell.length_c   1.000
_cell.angle_alpha   90.00
_cell.angle_beta   90.00
_cell.angle_gamma   90.00
#
_symmetry.space_group_name_H-M   'P 1'
#
loop_
_entity.id
_entity.type
_entity.pdbx_description
1 polymer ?
#
loop_
_entity_poly.entity_id
_entity_poly.type
_entity_poly.pdbx_seq_one_letter_code
_entity_poly.pdbx_strand_id
1 'polypeptide(L)'
;MKNKEYIQIRGAKAHNLKGINVDIPRDEFVVVTGLSGSGKSSLAFDTIYAEGQRRYMDTLSTYAKHFMGILEKPEVESIEGLSPIIAIEQKTTGNNPRSTVGTITEIFDFLRLLYARASRAYSPATGKEMVRYTDEQIVDLIMEGYKGKKCYLLAPLVRGRKGHYRELFDQLRRRGYTEVRVDGEIHPLNERDTLDRYKGHFIELVVDKLKPSEGDTKRVRDSVMTALNLGKGSVAMLESGSDTLRHFSKHLVDPDSGISLQEPAPHSFSFNSPEGYCPHCKGLGMIVDVNIDTIIPDRSVSIADGGIVPLGKVRENKKFDVIRSIARKYNFSLYDPIATIPDEAVSHIIFGSDELFRVGEGNLSEMVSFGGIVDDIDEKVECPVCHGSRLNENTRCFRIDGKTISEVAAMEMTDLKAWLEALPSRLNERENNIARDILKELDERVKFMLDVGLDYLSLDRPTGSLSGGESQRIRLATQIGSKLVGVLYILDEPSIGLHQRDNRKLIASLKELRDEGNSVMVVEHDMETMMSADWLVDVGPGAGENGGKICLSAPLKALLGGSLDKETKPHAIVGNSLTLEYLQGQKNIPVPQARRSGNGLSLTLKGAHGNNLKNVDVTFPLGCFIGVAGVSGSGKSSLINETLMPILKNKLHRAKLRPLPFDSIEGIKNIDKLIEIDQNPIGRSPRSNPATFTGVMSDIRNLFEDTPDAKVRGFKAGRFSFNVPGGRCEACNGAGIKVIEMNFLPSVNVVCDECRGRRYKEDTLAVHYKGKNINDVLEMPISEAYEFFKPIPAIARKLKALVDVGLGYVHLGQSAVTLSGGESQRMKLAAELFRKATGNTLYILDEPTTGLHFEDIKVLLGVLQQLVDQGNTVIIIEHNLDILKSVDYIFDLGPDGGQGGGCIVAEGTPEQLAANPASVTGPYLKEVL
;
A
#
# COMPACT_ATOMS: atom_id res chain seq x y z
N MET A 1 -16.37 29.01 -32.69
CA MET A 1 -15.76 27.69 -32.38
C MET A 1 -14.29 27.94 -32.08
N LYS A 2 -13.76 27.50 -30.91
CA LYS A 2 -12.32 27.52 -30.67
C LYS A 2 -11.68 26.55 -31.68
N ASN A 3 -10.65 26.95 -32.42
CA ASN A 3 -9.85 26.00 -33.21
C ASN A 3 -9.36 24.90 -32.28
N LYS A 4 -9.67 23.63 -32.62
CA LYS A 4 -9.14 22.49 -31.87
C LYS A 4 -7.63 22.46 -32.00
N GLU A 5 -6.94 22.51 -30.87
CA GLU A 5 -5.50 22.31 -30.81
C GLU A 5 -5.18 20.82 -30.66
N TYR A 6 -4.11 20.36 -31.27
CA TYR A 6 -3.71 18.95 -31.26
C TYR A 6 -2.29 18.80 -30.70
N ILE A 7 -2.07 17.72 -29.97
CA ILE A 7 -0.74 17.18 -29.68
C ILE A 7 -0.34 16.37 -30.91
N GLN A 8 0.64 16.84 -31.64
CA GLN A 8 1.11 16.24 -32.90
C GLN A 8 2.36 15.40 -32.64
N ILE A 9 2.27 14.09 -32.79
CA ILE A 9 3.36 13.14 -32.59
C ILE A 9 3.82 12.65 -33.95
N ARG A 10 5.13 12.70 -34.21
CA ARG A 10 5.72 12.29 -35.50
C ARG A 10 6.90 11.35 -35.25
N GLY A 11 6.86 10.20 -35.93
CA GLY A 11 7.95 9.23 -35.95
C GLY A 11 8.26 8.58 -34.61
N ALA A 12 7.26 8.25 -33.77
CA ALA A 12 7.50 7.59 -32.48
C ALA A 12 7.89 6.13 -32.67
N LYS A 13 9.02 5.72 -32.07
CA LYS A 13 9.65 4.39 -32.23
C LYS A 13 9.97 3.70 -30.91
N ALA A 14 9.47 4.22 -29.79
CA ALA A 14 9.70 3.61 -28.48
C ALA A 14 9.23 2.15 -28.45
N HIS A 15 10.09 1.23 -28.01
CA HIS A 15 9.84 -0.21 -27.92
C HIS A 15 9.33 -0.84 -29.22
N ASN A 16 8.06 -1.25 -29.26
CA ASN A 16 7.46 -1.89 -30.44
C ASN A 16 6.77 -0.91 -31.40
N LEU A 17 6.77 0.39 -31.13
CA LEU A 17 6.18 1.40 -32.02
C LEU A 17 6.93 1.50 -33.34
N LYS A 18 6.18 1.55 -34.45
CA LYS A 18 6.74 1.50 -35.82
C LYS A 18 6.80 2.86 -36.51
N GLY A 19 7.38 3.87 -35.85
CA GLY A 19 7.49 5.20 -36.42
C GLY A 19 6.11 5.84 -36.64
N ILE A 20 5.26 5.78 -35.61
CA ILE A 20 3.87 6.21 -35.72
C ILE A 20 3.74 7.74 -35.77
N ASN A 21 2.73 8.17 -36.55
CA ASN A 21 2.28 9.55 -36.60
C ASN A 21 0.83 9.60 -36.14
N VAL A 22 0.52 10.43 -35.15
CA VAL A 22 -0.83 10.59 -34.62
C VAL A 22 -1.05 11.99 -34.09
N ASP A 23 -2.26 12.50 -34.29
CA ASP A 23 -2.73 13.77 -33.77
C ASP A 23 -3.79 13.49 -32.71
N ILE A 24 -3.56 13.98 -31.50
CA ILE A 24 -4.42 13.77 -30.33
C ILE A 24 -5.00 15.13 -29.91
N PRO A 25 -6.33 15.29 -29.82
CA PRO A 25 -6.92 16.57 -29.47
C PRO A 25 -6.60 16.96 -28.01
N ARG A 26 -6.45 18.28 -27.79
CA ARG A 26 -6.33 18.86 -26.45
C ARG A 26 -7.72 19.18 -25.88
N ASP A 27 -7.77 19.32 -24.58
CA ASP A 27 -8.98 19.68 -23.82
C ASP A 27 -10.16 18.72 -24.06
N GLU A 28 -9.83 17.45 -24.36
CA GLU A 28 -10.79 16.36 -24.55
C GLU A 28 -10.42 15.15 -23.67
N PHE A 29 -11.40 14.27 -23.47
CA PHE A 29 -11.23 12.98 -22.82
C PHE A 29 -10.88 11.94 -23.88
N VAL A 30 -9.59 11.57 -23.93
CA VAL A 30 -9.02 10.65 -24.92
C VAL A 30 -8.76 9.29 -24.26
N VAL A 31 -9.26 8.23 -24.88
CA VAL A 31 -8.95 6.85 -24.45
C VAL A 31 -8.00 6.19 -25.46
N VAL A 32 -6.88 5.68 -24.96
CA VAL A 32 -5.89 4.87 -25.70
C VAL A 32 -6.13 3.40 -25.38
N THR A 33 -6.46 2.61 -26.38
CA THR A 33 -6.83 1.19 -26.22
C THR A 33 -6.08 0.28 -27.21
N GLY A 34 -6.35 -1.01 -27.16
CA GLY A 34 -5.77 -2.05 -28.02
C GLY A 34 -5.36 -3.31 -27.24
N LEU A 35 -4.91 -4.33 -27.92
CA LEU A 35 -4.49 -5.60 -27.32
C LEU A 35 -3.37 -5.43 -26.27
N SER A 36 -3.26 -6.36 -25.32
CA SER A 36 -2.10 -6.41 -24.41
C SER A 36 -0.80 -6.53 -25.20
N GLY A 37 0.20 -5.69 -24.88
CA GLY A 37 1.48 -5.66 -25.62
C GLY A 37 1.42 -4.99 -26.99
N SER A 38 0.34 -4.28 -27.37
CA SER A 38 0.23 -3.58 -28.66
C SER A 38 1.05 -2.30 -28.76
N GLY A 39 1.49 -1.72 -27.62
CA GLY A 39 2.28 -0.47 -27.58
C GLY A 39 1.56 0.74 -26.98
N LYS A 40 0.42 0.55 -26.31
CA LYS A 40 -0.35 1.61 -25.64
C LYS A 40 0.50 2.41 -24.63
N SER A 41 1.09 1.70 -23.69
CA SER A 41 1.94 2.31 -22.65
C SER A 41 3.20 2.91 -23.26
N SER A 42 3.75 2.30 -24.33
CA SER A 42 4.88 2.87 -25.07
C SER A 42 4.54 4.23 -25.71
N LEU A 43 3.30 4.40 -26.19
CA LEU A 43 2.83 5.69 -26.71
C LEU A 43 2.58 6.68 -25.57
N ALA A 44 1.78 6.31 -24.56
CA ALA A 44 1.34 7.24 -23.52
C ALA A 44 2.46 7.61 -22.53
N PHE A 45 3.21 6.61 -22.02
CA PHE A 45 4.20 6.81 -20.98
C PHE A 45 5.62 6.94 -21.53
N ASP A 46 6.09 5.98 -22.35
CA ASP A 46 7.48 5.98 -22.81
C ASP A 46 7.75 7.01 -23.91
N THR A 47 6.71 7.56 -24.55
CA THR A 47 6.83 8.60 -25.57
C THR A 47 6.32 9.96 -25.08
N ILE A 48 5.02 10.11 -24.83
CA ILE A 48 4.39 11.41 -24.52
C ILE A 48 4.82 11.91 -23.13
N TYR A 49 4.64 11.08 -22.10
CA TYR A 49 5.02 11.46 -20.73
C TYR A 49 6.53 11.66 -20.59
N ALA A 50 7.34 10.73 -21.14
CA ALA A 50 8.79 10.83 -21.08
C ALA A 50 9.32 12.13 -21.72
N GLU A 51 8.79 12.57 -22.87
CA GLU A 51 9.15 13.82 -23.51
C GLU A 51 8.69 15.03 -22.69
N GLY A 52 7.48 14.99 -22.13
CA GLY A 52 7.00 16.07 -21.27
C GLY A 52 7.82 16.23 -20.00
N GLN A 53 8.18 15.12 -19.36
CA GLN A 53 9.06 15.10 -18.19
C GLN A 53 10.45 15.63 -18.55
N ARG A 54 11.02 15.22 -19.69
CA ARG A 54 12.30 15.72 -20.17
C ARG A 54 12.27 17.24 -20.37
N ARG A 55 11.23 17.78 -21.05
CA ARG A 55 11.06 19.24 -21.24
C ARG A 55 10.94 19.99 -19.92
N TYR A 56 10.19 19.43 -18.96
CA TYR A 56 10.09 20.02 -17.63
C TYR A 56 11.46 20.05 -16.93
N MET A 57 12.21 18.95 -16.98
CA MET A 57 13.57 18.89 -16.44
C MET A 57 14.53 19.87 -17.10
N ASP A 58 14.34 20.15 -18.40
CA ASP A 58 15.14 21.14 -19.12
C ASP A 58 14.94 22.59 -18.64
N THR A 59 13.82 22.88 -17.97
CA THR A 59 13.56 24.18 -17.35
C THR A 59 14.26 24.37 -16.01
N LEU A 60 14.72 23.28 -15.37
CA LEU A 60 15.36 23.32 -14.06
C LEU A 60 16.80 23.83 -14.13
N SER A 61 17.32 24.33 -13.01
CA SER A 61 18.71 24.80 -12.89
C SER A 61 19.71 23.66 -13.16
N THR A 62 20.91 24.01 -13.65
CA THR A 62 22.00 23.05 -13.92
C THR A 62 22.33 22.19 -12.67
N TYR A 63 22.23 22.78 -11.47
CA TYR A 63 22.44 22.10 -10.21
C TYR A 63 21.37 21.02 -9.97
N ALA A 64 20.08 21.33 -10.16
CA ALA A 64 18.99 20.37 -10.03
C ALA A 64 19.11 19.24 -11.07
N LYS A 65 19.47 19.55 -12.32
CA LYS A 65 19.73 18.54 -13.37
C LYS A 65 20.84 17.56 -12.99
N HIS A 66 21.89 18.05 -12.35
CA HIS A 66 23.00 17.19 -11.92
C HIS A 66 22.60 16.19 -10.82
N PHE A 67 21.67 16.57 -9.94
CA PHE A 67 21.13 15.71 -8.90
C PHE A 67 20.09 14.69 -9.40
N MET A 68 19.26 15.09 -10.37
CA MET A 68 18.14 14.29 -10.86
C MET A 68 18.51 13.38 -12.05
N GLY A 69 19.73 13.50 -12.56
CA GLY A 69 20.20 12.76 -13.74
C GLY A 69 19.68 13.33 -15.05
N ILE A 70 20.31 12.91 -16.16
CA ILE A 70 19.90 13.30 -17.52
C ILE A 70 18.88 12.25 -17.98
N LEU A 71 17.65 12.69 -18.26
CA LEU A 71 16.65 11.84 -18.90
C LEU A 71 17.00 11.68 -20.38
N GLU A 72 17.02 10.45 -20.84
CA GLU A 72 17.21 10.15 -22.26
C GLU A 72 16.03 10.68 -23.08
N LYS A 73 16.31 11.20 -24.25
CA LYS A 73 15.26 11.63 -25.19
C LYS A 73 14.53 10.39 -25.68
N PRO A 74 13.18 10.33 -25.61
CA PRO A 74 12.45 9.22 -26.20
C PRO A 74 12.70 9.13 -27.71
N GLU A 75 12.61 7.94 -28.26
CA GLU A 75 12.79 7.70 -29.71
C GLU A 75 11.59 8.24 -30.49
N VAL A 76 11.57 9.55 -30.70
CA VAL A 76 10.54 10.29 -31.43
C VAL A 76 11.18 11.42 -32.24
N GLU A 77 10.68 11.67 -33.45
CA GLU A 77 11.18 12.75 -34.29
C GLU A 77 10.77 14.11 -33.73
N SER A 78 9.47 14.33 -33.52
CA SER A 78 8.95 15.54 -32.89
C SER A 78 7.62 15.29 -32.16
N ILE A 79 7.39 16.07 -31.09
CA ILE A 79 6.08 16.22 -30.44
C ILE A 79 5.80 17.71 -30.28
N GLU A 80 4.70 18.19 -30.88
CA GLU A 80 4.27 19.59 -30.82
C GLU A 80 2.94 19.71 -30.05
N GLY A 81 2.64 20.88 -29.52
CA GLY A 81 1.38 21.11 -28.79
C GLY A 81 1.29 20.49 -27.39
N LEU A 82 2.40 20.05 -26.80
CA LEU A 82 2.43 19.37 -25.52
C LEU A 82 2.26 20.35 -24.36
N SER A 83 1.26 20.12 -23.53
CA SER A 83 1.05 20.83 -22.24
C SER A 83 1.94 20.26 -21.14
N PRO A 84 2.06 20.92 -19.96
CA PRO A 84 2.60 20.28 -18.76
C PRO A 84 1.88 18.96 -18.49
N ILE A 85 2.61 17.92 -18.08
CA ILE A 85 2.07 16.57 -17.96
C ILE A 85 2.11 16.08 -16.52
N ILE A 86 1.04 15.44 -16.10
CA ILE A 86 0.95 14.69 -14.85
C ILE A 86 0.58 13.24 -15.20
N ALA A 87 1.44 12.29 -14.82
CA ALA A 87 1.16 10.87 -14.99
C ALA A 87 0.75 10.21 -13.67
N ILE A 88 -0.27 9.38 -13.73
CA ILE A 88 -0.79 8.61 -12.60
C ILE A 88 -0.72 7.12 -12.95
N GLU A 89 0.44 6.51 -12.63
CA GLU A 89 0.70 5.09 -12.84
C GLU A 89 0.19 4.24 -11.68
N GLN A 90 -0.01 2.94 -11.94
CA GLN A 90 -0.43 1.94 -10.94
C GLN A 90 0.62 1.57 -9.89
N LYS A 91 1.87 1.96 -10.04
CA LYS A 91 2.94 1.54 -9.11
C LYS A 91 2.56 1.88 -7.67
N THR A 92 2.53 0.86 -6.82
CA THR A 92 2.32 1.00 -5.39
C THR A 92 3.35 1.95 -4.80
N THR A 93 2.89 2.91 -4.02
CA THR A 93 3.75 3.77 -3.21
C THR A 93 4.59 2.90 -2.27
N GLY A 94 5.87 3.24 -2.11
CA GLY A 94 6.82 2.45 -1.32
C GLY A 94 6.28 2.03 0.06
N ASN A 95 6.77 0.91 0.56
CA ASN A 95 6.41 0.28 1.85
C ASN A 95 6.84 1.11 3.08
N ASN A 96 6.59 2.41 3.09
CA ASN A 96 6.85 3.21 4.28
C ASN A 96 5.72 2.99 5.31
N PRO A 97 5.98 2.35 6.45
CA PRO A 97 4.95 2.03 7.44
C PRO A 97 4.33 3.27 8.11
N ARG A 98 4.91 4.44 7.89
CA ARG A 98 4.41 5.72 8.40
C ARG A 98 3.51 6.46 7.42
N SER A 99 3.43 6.02 6.16
CA SER A 99 2.53 6.62 5.19
C SER A 99 1.11 6.08 5.37
N THR A 100 0.15 6.98 5.43
CA THR A 100 -1.29 6.67 5.52
C THR A 100 -2.06 7.40 4.43
N VAL A 101 -3.30 7.02 4.20
CA VAL A 101 -4.22 7.72 3.29
C VAL A 101 -4.25 9.21 3.63
N GLY A 102 -4.44 9.56 4.91
CA GLY A 102 -4.51 10.95 5.36
C GLY A 102 -3.25 11.77 5.09
N THR A 103 -2.05 11.14 5.13
CA THR A 103 -0.79 11.84 4.85
C THR A 103 -0.54 12.05 3.36
N ILE A 104 -0.98 11.14 2.50
CA ILE A 104 -0.81 11.30 1.04
C ILE A 104 -1.81 12.30 0.48
N THR A 105 -3.04 12.33 1.02
CA THR A 105 -4.10 13.25 0.60
C THR A 105 -3.97 14.65 1.22
N GLU A 106 -2.99 14.85 2.12
CA GLU A 106 -2.81 16.05 2.94
C GLU A 106 -3.99 16.37 3.88
N ILE A 107 -5.06 15.55 3.88
CA ILE A 107 -6.23 15.75 4.74
C ILE A 107 -5.81 15.76 6.22
N PHE A 108 -4.88 14.86 6.60
CA PHE A 108 -4.38 14.79 7.97
C PHE A 108 -3.61 16.05 8.40
N ASP A 109 -2.98 16.77 7.47
CA ASP A 109 -2.29 18.03 7.77
C ASP A 109 -3.28 19.15 8.12
N PHE A 110 -4.40 19.23 7.41
CA PHE A 110 -5.49 20.14 7.75
C PHE A 110 -6.19 19.75 9.05
N LEU A 111 -6.38 18.45 9.33
CA LEU A 111 -6.91 17.98 10.62
C LEU A 111 -6.00 18.37 11.77
N ARG A 112 -4.67 18.20 11.62
CA ARG A 112 -3.70 18.64 12.63
C ARG A 112 -3.80 20.15 12.89
N LEU A 113 -3.97 20.95 11.85
CA LEU A 113 -4.16 22.40 11.97
C LEU A 113 -5.48 22.72 12.67
N LEU A 114 -6.58 22.04 12.33
CA LEU A 114 -7.88 22.19 12.98
C LEU A 114 -7.78 21.88 14.47
N TYR A 115 -7.18 20.74 14.84
CA TYR A 115 -7.02 20.34 16.22
C TYR A 115 -6.11 21.30 17.02
N ALA A 116 -5.04 21.77 16.40
CA ALA A 116 -4.14 22.74 17.06
C ALA A 116 -4.81 24.10 17.35
N ARG A 117 -5.86 24.47 16.62
CA ARG A 117 -6.51 25.78 16.70
C ARG A 117 -7.87 25.77 17.38
N ALA A 118 -8.64 24.69 17.25
CA ALA A 118 -10.04 24.63 17.67
C ALA A 118 -10.34 23.50 18.66
N SER A 119 -9.38 22.67 19.05
CA SER A 119 -9.63 21.60 20.02
C SER A 119 -9.68 22.12 21.46
N ARG A 120 -10.42 21.39 22.29
CA ARG A 120 -10.49 21.57 23.75
C ARG A 120 -9.68 20.47 24.43
N ALA A 121 -8.97 20.82 25.48
CA ALA A 121 -8.17 19.87 26.26
C ALA A 121 -9.00 19.28 27.39
N TYR A 122 -8.87 17.99 27.62
CA TYR A 122 -9.51 17.28 28.74
C TYR A 122 -8.46 16.62 29.61
N SER A 123 -8.66 16.67 30.93
CA SER A 123 -7.72 16.09 31.89
C SER A 123 -7.70 14.55 31.79
N PRO A 124 -6.53 13.93 31.69
CA PRO A 124 -6.42 12.47 31.70
C PRO A 124 -6.81 11.86 33.06
N ALA A 125 -6.72 12.64 34.15
CA ALA A 125 -7.04 12.16 35.50
C ALA A 125 -8.53 12.30 35.85
N THR A 126 -9.16 13.43 35.48
CA THR A 126 -10.54 13.76 35.91
C THR A 126 -11.55 13.70 34.77
N GLY A 127 -11.10 13.68 33.51
CA GLY A 127 -11.97 13.72 32.32
C GLY A 127 -12.64 15.09 32.11
N LYS A 128 -12.38 16.08 32.97
CA LYS A 128 -12.97 17.43 32.85
C LYS A 128 -12.21 18.28 31.84
N GLU A 129 -12.91 19.25 31.24
CA GLU A 129 -12.29 20.24 30.36
C GLU A 129 -11.26 21.07 31.12
N MET A 130 -10.06 21.20 30.56
CA MET A 130 -8.97 21.99 31.15
C MET A 130 -9.17 23.46 30.80
N VAL A 131 -8.81 24.30 31.73
CA VAL A 131 -9.00 25.74 31.63
C VAL A 131 -7.65 26.48 31.70
N ARG A 132 -7.63 27.66 31.11
CA ARG A 132 -6.54 28.62 31.29
C ARG A 132 -7.11 29.94 31.82
N TYR A 133 -6.33 30.59 32.61
CA TYR A 133 -6.74 31.86 33.21
C TYR A 133 -5.79 32.99 32.82
N THR A 134 -6.30 34.19 32.66
CA THR A 134 -5.48 35.39 32.59
C THR A 134 -5.00 35.77 34.02
N ASP A 135 -3.96 36.59 34.10
CA ASP A 135 -3.46 37.07 35.37
C ASP A 135 -4.54 37.71 36.26
N GLU A 136 -5.42 38.48 35.58
CA GLU A 136 -6.54 39.16 36.25
C GLU A 136 -7.59 38.16 36.74
N GLN A 137 -7.97 37.22 35.92
CA GLN A 137 -8.90 36.15 36.31
C GLN A 137 -8.39 35.30 37.46
N ILE A 138 -7.05 35.03 37.55
CA ILE A 138 -6.46 34.28 38.66
C ILE A 138 -6.61 35.10 39.95
N VAL A 139 -6.34 36.41 39.90
CA VAL A 139 -6.47 37.30 41.07
C VAL A 139 -7.93 37.36 41.49
N ASP A 140 -8.88 37.56 40.57
CA ASP A 140 -10.31 37.65 40.86
C ASP A 140 -10.85 36.37 41.49
N LEU A 141 -10.52 35.20 40.91
CA LEU A 141 -10.93 33.89 41.41
C LEU A 141 -10.33 33.60 42.83
N ILE A 142 -9.12 34.06 43.11
CA ILE A 142 -8.51 33.95 44.44
C ILE A 142 -9.23 34.88 45.42
N MET A 143 -9.52 36.12 45.02
CA MET A 143 -10.20 37.09 45.85
C MET A 143 -11.61 36.67 46.24
N GLU A 144 -12.37 36.09 45.27
CA GLU A 144 -13.75 35.62 45.49
C GLU A 144 -13.77 34.29 46.26
N GLY A 145 -13.00 33.30 45.81
CA GLY A 145 -13.07 31.91 46.30
C GLY A 145 -12.49 31.75 47.72
N TYR A 146 -11.56 32.61 48.11
CA TYR A 146 -10.86 32.54 49.40
C TYR A 146 -11.09 33.74 50.31
N LYS A 147 -12.13 34.56 50.06
CA LYS A 147 -12.49 35.74 50.86
C LYS A 147 -12.65 35.40 52.35
N GLY A 148 -11.85 36.02 53.20
CA GLY A 148 -11.88 35.80 54.64
C GLY A 148 -11.24 34.52 55.16
N LYS A 149 -10.79 33.61 54.28
CA LYS A 149 -10.15 32.35 54.64
C LYS A 149 -8.63 32.51 54.75
N LYS A 150 -8.01 31.79 55.71
CA LYS A 150 -6.55 31.69 55.76
C LYS A 150 -6.08 30.67 54.71
N CYS A 151 -5.18 31.06 53.83
CA CYS A 151 -4.69 30.22 52.77
C CYS A 151 -3.22 30.43 52.46
N TYR A 152 -2.60 29.44 51.89
CA TYR A 152 -1.24 29.45 51.36
C TYR A 152 -1.27 29.65 49.87
N LEU A 153 -0.49 30.60 49.37
CA LEU A 153 -0.22 30.79 47.96
C LEU A 153 1.06 30.05 47.60
N LEU A 154 0.97 29.07 46.73
CA LEU A 154 2.02 28.12 46.41
C LEU A 154 2.48 28.29 44.97
N ALA A 155 3.79 28.23 44.73
CA ALA A 155 4.38 28.15 43.38
C ALA A 155 4.90 26.73 43.15
N PRO A 156 4.33 25.94 42.20
CA PRO A 156 4.80 24.61 41.88
C PRO A 156 6.19 24.68 41.21
N LEU A 157 7.21 24.07 41.81
CA LEU A 157 8.58 24.04 41.27
C LEU A 157 8.97 22.70 40.68
N VAL A 158 8.51 21.61 41.31
CA VAL A 158 8.82 20.23 40.88
C VAL A 158 7.54 19.40 40.93
N ARG A 159 7.29 18.60 39.88
CA ARG A 159 6.12 17.71 39.80
C ARG A 159 6.57 16.29 39.40
N GLY A 160 6.55 15.39 40.40
CA GLY A 160 6.78 13.96 40.22
C GLY A 160 8.17 13.57 39.67
N ARG A 161 9.18 14.42 39.82
CA ARG A 161 10.54 14.16 39.32
C ARG A 161 11.45 13.63 40.45
N LYS A 162 12.28 12.64 40.09
CA LYS A 162 13.30 12.09 41.00
C LYS A 162 14.45 13.06 41.18
N GLY A 163 15.00 13.14 42.41
CA GLY A 163 16.13 14.01 42.72
C GLY A 163 16.24 14.32 44.19
N HIS A 164 17.42 14.73 44.66
CA HIS A 164 17.66 15.08 46.06
C HIS A 164 17.37 16.56 46.38
N TYR A 165 17.23 17.43 45.38
CA TYR A 165 16.81 18.84 45.40
C TYR A 165 17.53 19.79 46.40
N ARG A 166 18.68 19.42 46.94
CA ARG A 166 19.46 20.23 47.88
C ARG A 166 19.78 21.62 47.32
N GLU A 167 20.26 21.66 46.07
CA GLU A 167 20.64 22.95 45.45
C GLU A 167 19.42 23.87 45.26
N LEU A 168 18.25 23.29 44.96
CA LEU A 168 16.99 24.04 44.86
C LEU A 168 16.63 24.65 46.19
N PHE A 169 16.64 23.90 47.28
CA PHE A 169 16.34 24.41 48.62
C PHE A 169 17.33 25.47 49.06
N ASP A 170 18.62 25.32 48.77
CA ASP A 170 19.65 26.34 49.08
C ASP A 170 19.41 27.64 48.28
N GLN A 171 19.00 27.54 47.00
CA GLN A 171 18.65 28.72 46.19
C GLN A 171 17.43 29.46 46.74
N LEU A 172 16.37 28.73 47.13
CA LEU A 172 15.14 29.31 47.70
C LEU A 172 15.43 30.03 49.02
N ARG A 173 16.24 29.42 49.87
CA ARG A 173 16.66 30.03 51.16
C ARG A 173 17.46 31.32 50.97
N ARG A 174 18.40 31.32 50.00
CA ARG A 174 19.18 32.52 49.64
C ARG A 174 18.29 33.66 49.11
N ARG A 175 17.14 33.34 48.54
CA ARG A 175 16.14 34.31 48.08
C ARG A 175 15.18 34.77 49.18
N GLY A 176 15.34 34.27 50.43
CA GLY A 176 14.58 34.68 51.60
C GLY A 176 13.27 33.93 51.84
N TYR A 177 13.02 32.81 51.11
CA TYR A 177 11.86 31.97 51.37
C TYR A 177 12.09 31.08 52.61
N THR A 178 11.02 30.85 53.37
CA THR A 178 11.11 30.16 54.67
C THR A 178 10.46 28.79 54.70
N GLU A 179 9.50 28.53 53.81
CA GLU A 179 8.69 27.30 53.81
C GLU A 179 8.51 26.76 52.43
N VAL A 180 8.41 25.45 52.35
CA VAL A 180 8.16 24.68 51.13
C VAL A 180 7.20 23.54 51.46
N ARG A 181 6.30 23.22 50.55
CA ARG A 181 5.45 22.03 50.65
C ARG A 181 6.09 20.92 49.82
N VAL A 182 6.37 19.77 50.47
CA VAL A 182 7.00 18.61 49.86
C VAL A 182 6.07 17.42 50.05
N ASP A 183 5.69 16.76 48.98
CA ASP A 183 4.87 15.54 48.98
C ASP A 183 3.59 15.65 49.83
N GLY A 184 3.01 16.85 49.92
CA GLY A 184 1.78 17.11 50.66
C GLY A 184 1.96 17.80 51.99
N GLU A 185 3.15 17.87 52.57
CA GLU A 185 3.40 18.46 53.88
C GLU A 185 4.21 19.76 53.78
N ILE A 186 3.85 20.78 54.57
CA ILE A 186 4.59 22.05 54.63
C ILE A 186 5.71 21.93 55.65
N HIS A 187 6.92 22.14 55.17
CA HIS A 187 8.14 22.11 56.01
C HIS A 187 8.89 23.43 55.95
N PRO A 188 9.56 23.85 57.04
CA PRO A 188 10.50 24.95 57.00
C PRO A 188 11.76 24.57 56.23
N LEU A 189 12.32 25.51 55.44
CA LEU A 189 13.55 25.32 54.69
C LEU A 189 14.77 25.34 55.60
N ASN A 190 15.33 24.17 55.92
CA ASN A 190 16.51 24.00 56.77
C ASN A 190 17.80 23.77 55.96
N GLU A 191 18.99 24.00 56.60
CA GLU A 191 20.29 23.92 55.90
C GLU A 191 20.70 22.55 55.41
N ARG A 192 20.05 21.48 55.85
CA ARG A 192 20.39 20.07 55.50
C ARG A 192 19.28 19.31 54.82
N ASP A 193 18.27 19.99 54.32
CA ASP A 193 17.13 19.32 53.71
C ASP A 193 17.56 18.64 52.36
N THR A 194 17.43 17.33 52.33
CA THR A 194 17.65 16.52 51.14
C THR A 194 16.53 15.48 51.02
N LEU A 195 16.04 15.29 49.82
CA LEU A 195 14.99 14.31 49.54
C LEU A 195 15.57 13.01 48.99
N ASP A 196 14.78 11.94 49.01
CA ASP A 196 15.17 10.64 48.46
C ASP A 196 15.40 10.74 46.93
N ARG A 197 16.61 10.47 46.47
CA ARG A 197 17.04 10.58 45.08
C ARG A 197 16.23 9.68 44.14
N TYR A 198 15.70 8.57 44.62
CA TYR A 198 15.07 7.55 43.83
C TYR A 198 13.54 7.67 43.78
N LYS A 199 12.95 8.50 44.65
CA LYS A 199 11.53 8.83 44.66
C LYS A 199 11.20 10.03 43.76
N GLY A 200 10.02 10.05 43.17
CA GLY A 200 9.44 11.21 42.51
C GLY A 200 8.83 12.12 43.54
N HIS A 201 9.18 13.40 43.53
CA HIS A 201 8.74 14.39 44.52
C HIS A 201 7.87 15.48 43.91
N PHE A 202 6.92 15.98 44.66
CA PHE A 202 6.14 17.18 44.40
C PHE A 202 6.61 18.27 45.33
N ILE A 203 7.11 19.39 44.78
CA ILE A 203 7.67 20.49 45.56
C ILE A 203 6.98 21.78 45.16
N GLU A 204 6.24 22.40 46.07
CA GLU A 204 5.63 23.72 45.93
C GLU A 204 6.23 24.69 46.93
N LEU A 205 6.66 25.87 46.45
CA LEU A 205 7.17 26.93 47.30
C LEU A 205 6.02 27.71 47.91
N VAL A 206 6.02 27.92 49.23
CA VAL A 206 5.10 28.85 49.91
C VAL A 206 5.56 30.28 49.63
N VAL A 207 4.82 30.98 48.74
CA VAL A 207 5.17 32.34 48.33
C VAL A 207 4.60 33.37 49.33
N ASP A 208 3.36 33.18 49.75
CA ASP A 208 2.71 34.08 50.73
C ASP A 208 1.62 33.32 51.52
N LYS A 209 1.31 33.83 52.68
CA LYS A 209 0.18 33.42 53.56
C LYS A 209 -0.87 34.51 53.49
N LEU A 210 -1.96 34.23 52.83
CA LEU A 210 -2.99 35.22 52.51
C LEU A 210 -4.28 35.00 53.31
N LYS A 211 -4.97 36.10 53.60
CA LYS A 211 -6.37 36.12 54.04
C LYS A 211 -7.09 37.17 53.19
N PRO A 212 -7.49 36.86 51.96
CA PRO A 212 -7.99 37.86 51.05
C PRO A 212 -9.19 38.63 51.60
N SER A 213 -9.11 39.98 51.54
CA SER A 213 -10.17 40.91 51.91
C SER A 213 -10.28 42.01 50.84
N GLU A 214 -11.41 42.77 50.84
CA GLU A 214 -11.66 43.79 49.81
C GLU A 214 -10.58 44.89 49.71
N GLY A 215 -9.79 45.13 50.74
CA GLY A 215 -8.66 46.08 50.76
C GLY A 215 -7.31 45.52 50.26
N ASP A 216 -7.19 44.19 50.11
CA ASP A 216 -5.90 43.52 49.90
C ASP A 216 -5.59 43.22 48.42
N THR A 217 -6.43 43.69 47.48
CA THR A 217 -6.35 43.34 46.04
C THR A 217 -4.93 43.59 45.46
N LYS A 218 -4.29 44.72 45.82
CA LYS A 218 -2.94 45.02 45.33
C LYS A 218 -1.88 44.03 45.88
N ARG A 219 -1.92 43.71 47.16
CA ARG A 219 -1.02 42.73 47.77
C ARG A 219 -1.20 41.35 47.20
N VAL A 220 -2.46 40.88 47.04
CA VAL A 220 -2.77 39.60 46.48
C VAL A 220 -2.28 39.53 45.03
N ARG A 221 -2.48 40.59 44.24
CA ARG A 221 -1.96 40.69 42.86
C ARG A 221 -0.43 40.57 42.84
N ASP A 222 0.30 41.32 43.65
CA ASP A 222 1.77 41.30 43.69
C ASP A 222 2.29 39.90 44.09
N SER A 223 1.66 39.25 45.05
CA SER A 223 2.00 37.91 45.51
C SER A 223 1.71 36.87 44.43
N VAL A 224 0.54 36.95 43.75
CA VAL A 224 0.16 36.05 42.63
C VAL A 224 1.13 36.22 41.48
N MET A 225 1.51 37.45 41.12
CA MET A 225 2.48 37.68 40.05
C MET A 225 3.85 37.09 40.38
N THR A 226 4.28 37.20 41.64
CA THR A 226 5.51 36.58 42.13
C THR A 226 5.44 35.06 42.04
N ALA A 227 4.32 34.46 42.47
CA ALA A 227 4.09 33.03 42.43
C ALA A 227 4.04 32.50 41.00
N LEU A 228 3.35 33.20 40.07
CA LEU A 228 3.30 32.86 38.66
C LEU A 228 4.67 32.88 37.96
N ASN A 229 5.51 33.87 38.29
CA ASN A 229 6.87 33.97 37.79
C ASN A 229 7.74 32.80 38.26
N LEU A 230 7.65 32.42 39.53
CA LEU A 230 8.40 31.30 40.11
C LEU A 230 7.88 29.94 39.61
N GLY A 231 6.57 29.78 39.56
CA GLY A 231 5.87 28.56 39.09
C GLY A 231 5.74 28.47 37.57
N LYS A 232 6.46 29.32 36.81
CA LYS A 232 6.44 29.32 35.33
C LYS A 232 5.03 29.41 34.78
N GLY A 233 4.23 30.32 35.24
CA GLY A 233 2.84 30.53 34.80
C GLY A 233 1.80 29.71 35.56
N SER A 234 2.20 28.94 36.57
CA SER A 234 1.28 28.13 37.39
C SER A 234 1.34 28.55 38.86
N VAL A 235 0.22 28.50 39.56
CA VAL A 235 0.08 28.80 40.99
C VAL A 235 -0.97 27.86 41.60
N ALA A 236 -0.87 27.56 42.88
CA ALA A 236 -1.87 26.77 43.59
C ALA A 236 -2.25 27.46 44.91
N MET A 237 -3.48 27.25 45.31
CA MET A 237 -4.04 27.71 46.59
C MET A 237 -4.34 26.53 47.48
N LEU A 238 -3.96 26.62 48.73
CA LEU A 238 -4.25 25.67 49.81
C LEU A 238 -4.95 26.40 50.94
N GLU A 239 -6.16 26.02 51.30
CA GLU A 239 -6.85 26.52 52.47
C GLU A 239 -6.22 25.92 53.73
N SER A 240 -5.97 26.74 54.75
CA SER A 240 -5.37 26.26 56.01
C SER A 240 -6.30 25.27 56.70
N GLY A 241 -5.79 24.04 56.92
CA GLY A 241 -6.57 22.91 57.47
C GLY A 241 -7.30 22.04 56.42
N SER A 242 -7.05 22.31 55.16
CA SER A 242 -7.49 21.43 54.05
C SER A 242 -6.27 20.79 53.40
N ASP A 243 -6.44 19.60 52.86
CA ASP A 243 -5.42 18.91 52.02
C ASP A 243 -5.65 19.15 50.52
N THR A 244 -6.73 19.83 50.18
CA THR A 244 -7.15 20.00 48.77
C THR A 244 -6.48 21.24 48.17
N LEU A 245 -5.65 21.04 47.15
CA LEU A 245 -5.08 22.08 46.33
C LEU A 245 -6.04 22.47 45.20
N ARG A 246 -6.12 23.79 44.94
CA ARG A 246 -6.75 24.30 43.73
C ARG A 246 -5.71 24.99 42.87
N HIS A 247 -5.58 24.53 41.64
CA HIS A 247 -4.55 24.99 40.72
C HIS A 247 -5.09 26.05 39.74
N PHE A 248 -4.28 27.06 39.45
CA PHE A 248 -4.53 28.10 38.45
C PHE A 248 -3.29 28.21 37.55
N SER A 249 -3.48 28.43 36.31
CA SER A 249 -2.37 28.53 35.36
C SER A 249 -2.73 29.38 34.13
N LYS A 250 -1.71 30.04 33.57
CA LYS A 250 -1.77 30.65 32.22
C LYS A 250 -1.78 29.62 31.12
N HIS A 251 -1.32 28.39 31.42
CA HIS A 251 -1.38 27.23 30.52
C HIS A 251 -2.64 26.42 30.79
N LEU A 252 -2.96 25.51 29.90
CA LEU A 252 -4.04 24.58 30.13
C LEU A 252 -3.80 23.76 31.39
N VAL A 253 -4.71 23.84 32.33
CA VAL A 253 -4.61 23.19 33.64
C VAL A 253 -5.94 22.57 34.03
N ASP A 254 -5.88 21.41 34.65
CA ASP A 254 -6.99 20.87 35.43
C ASP A 254 -6.96 21.47 36.83
N PRO A 255 -7.97 22.26 37.24
CA PRO A 255 -7.98 22.92 38.53
C PRO A 255 -7.93 21.98 39.74
N ASP A 256 -8.45 20.74 39.57
CA ASP A 256 -8.56 19.76 40.65
C ASP A 256 -7.29 18.93 40.81
N SER A 257 -6.72 18.41 39.72
CA SER A 257 -5.53 17.53 39.74
C SER A 257 -4.21 18.29 39.56
N GLY A 258 -4.26 19.54 39.10
CA GLY A 258 -3.08 20.36 38.82
C GLY A 258 -2.25 19.89 37.59
N ILE A 259 -2.75 18.87 36.85
CA ILE A 259 -2.12 18.44 35.60
C ILE A 259 -2.20 19.59 34.60
N SER A 260 -1.08 19.92 33.97
CA SER A 260 -1.01 20.99 32.99
C SER A 260 -0.49 20.44 31.66
N LEU A 261 -1.11 20.87 30.58
CA LEU A 261 -0.71 20.57 29.19
C LEU A 261 -0.17 21.84 28.53
N GLN A 262 0.78 21.67 27.65
CA GLN A 262 1.23 22.74 26.76
C GLN A 262 0.16 23.05 25.72
N GLU A 263 0.14 24.29 25.21
CA GLU A 263 -0.73 24.62 24.08
C GLU A 263 -0.35 23.79 22.87
N PRO A 264 -1.35 23.20 22.19
CA PRO A 264 -1.07 22.31 21.09
C PRO A 264 -0.63 23.08 19.85
N ALA A 265 0.40 22.58 19.18
CA ALA A 265 0.83 23.02 17.87
C ALA A 265 0.56 21.92 16.83
N PRO A 266 0.50 22.21 15.53
CA PRO A 266 0.23 21.18 14.52
C PRO A 266 1.18 19.97 14.57
N HIS A 267 2.44 20.17 14.97
CA HIS A 267 3.40 19.07 15.12
C HIS A 267 3.13 18.18 16.34
N SER A 268 2.40 18.68 17.35
CA SER A 268 1.97 17.88 18.52
C SER A 268 0.99 16.77 18.12
N PHE A 269 0.26 16.93 17.02
CA PHE A 269 -0.66 15.94 16.47
C PHE A 269 -0.04 15.07 15.36
N SER A 270 1.27 15.16 15.15
CA SER A 270 1.96 14.37 14.13
C SER A 270 2.59 13.12 14.71
N PHE A 271 2.19 11.96 14.21
CA PHE A 271 2.84 10.68 14.55
C PHE A 271 4.23 10.52 13.89
N ASN A 272 4.67 11.50 13.10
CA ASN A 272 6.02 11.57 12.53
C ASN A 272 6.93 12.54 13.32
N SER A 273 6.37 13.30 14.27
CA SER A 273 7.13 14.22 15.12
C SER A 273 7.43 13.62 16.49
N PRO A 274 8.64 13.80 17.05
CA PRO A 274 8.98 13.37 18.41
C PRO A 274 8.03 13.93 19.48
N GLU A 275 7.45 15.10 19.27
CA GLU A 275 6.52 15.74 20.19
C GLU A 275 5.11 15.15 20.15
N GLY A 276 4.72 14.52 19.06
CA GLY A 276 3.37 13.95 18.84
C GLY A 276 3.31 12.45 18.93
N TYR A 277 4.33 11.72 18.52
CA TYR A 277 4.26 10.27 18.44
C TYR A 277 4.25 9.57 19.80
N CYS A 278 3.66 8.38 19.84
CA CYS A 278 3.78 7.46 20.97
C CYS A 278 5.23 7.04 21.18
N PRO A 279 5.83 7.26 22.35
CA PRO A 279 7.24 6.95 22.59
C PRO A 279 7.56 5.45 22.50
N HIS A 280 6.58 4.57 22.74
CA HIS A 280 6.75 3.13 22.72
C HIS A 280 6.87 2.59 21.28
N CYS A 281 5.89 2.86 20.41
CA CYS A 281 5.91 2.40 19.00
C CYS A 281 6.52 3.43 18.04
N LYS A 282 7.00 4.58 18.53
CA LYS A 282 7.58 5.66 17.73
C LYS A 282 6.70 6.09 16.54
N GLY A 283 5.40 6.14 16.75
CA GLY A 283 4.42 6.55 15.73
C GLY A 283 3.97 5.47 14.76
N LEU A 284 4.34 4.22 14.96
CA LEU A 284 3.93 3.11 14.08
C LEU A 284 2.51 2.59 14.38
N GLY A 285 2.03 2.74 15.63
CA GLY A 285 0.75 2.21 16.08
C GLY A 285 0.77 0.71 16.39
N MET A 286 1.73 0.02 15.81
CA MET A 286 1.94 -1.43 15.93
C MET A 286 3.33 -1.70 16.47
N ILE A 287 3.51 -2.83 17.12
CA ILE A 287 4.81 -3.37 17.54
C ILE A 287 4.90 -4.82 17.10
N VAL A 288 6.11 -5.31 16.98
CA VAL A 288 6.32 -6.75 16.78
C VAL A 288 6.13 -7.41 18.14
N ASP A 289 5.14 -8.29 18.24
CA ASP A 289 4.95 -9.08 19.47
C ASP A 289 5.80 -10.35 19.38
N VAL A 290 6.76 -10.42 20.29
CA VAL A 290 7.66 -11.57 20.38
C VAL A 290 7.19 -12.45 21.52
N ASN A 291 6.20 -13.28 21.26
CA ASN A 291 5.85 -14.33 22.21
C ASN A 291 6.87 -15.48 22.13
N ILE A 292 7.77 -15.51 23.11
CA ILE A 292 8.85 -16.50 23.18
C ILE A 292 8.31 -17.94 23.17
N ASP A 293 7.14 -18.19 23.77
CA ASP A 293 6.52 -19.52 23.81
C ASP A 293 6.00 -19.97 22.44
N THR A 294 5.63 -19.03 21.56
CA THR A 294 5.28 -19.32 20.15
C THR A 294 6.53 -19.53 19.29
N ILE A 295 7.61 -18.83 19.59
CA ILE A 295 8.90 -18.97 18.88
C ILE A 295 9.61 -20.25 19.29
N ILE A 296 9.60 -20.58 20.57
CA ILE A 296 10.22 -21.79 21.17
C ILE A 296 9.15 -22.56 21.96
N PRO A 297 8.24 -23.27 21.29
CA PRO A 297 7.16 -23.99 21.97
C PRO A 297 7.64 -25.17 22.78
N ASP A 298 8.81 -25.73 22.46
CA ASP A 298 9.43 -26.85 23.17
C ASP A 298 10.94 -26.65 23.26
N ARG A 299 11.42 -26.29 24.43
CA ARG A 299 12.84 -26.10 24.70
C ARG A 299 13.67 -27.40 24.74
N SER A 300 13.05 -28.55 24.70
CA SER A 300 13.73 -29.87 24.62
C SER A 300 14.23 -30.15 23.19
N VAL A 301 13.70 -29.48 22.20
CA VAL A 301 14.09 -29.58 20.78
C VAL A 301 15.31 -28.73 20.50
N SER A 302 16.20 -29.21 19.64
CA SER A 302 17.41 -28.48 19.23
C SER A 302 17.10 -27.40 18.19
N ILE A 303 17.99 -26.40 18.04
CA ILE A 303 17.89 -25.39 16.95
C ILE A 303 17.96 -26.09 15.60
N ALA A 304 18.82 -27.09 15.46
CA ALA A 304 19.00 -27.84 14.21
C ALA A 304 17.74 -28.58 13.77
N ASP A 305 16.96 -29.09 14.72
CA ASP A 305 15.72 -29.82 14.45
C ASP A 305 14.49 -28.92 14.33
N GLY A 306 14.68 -27.59 14.44
CA GLY A 306 13.64 -26.59 14.27
C GLY A 306 12.94 -26.18 15.57
N GLY A 307 13.61 -26.31 16.71
CA GLY A 307 13.12 -25.86 18.03
C GLY A 307 12.83 -24.37 18.09
N ILE A 308 13.44 -23.57 17.18
CA ILE A 308 13.04 -22.18 16.92
C ILE A 308 12.16 -22.17 15.66
N VAL A 309 10.85 -22.08 15.85
CA VAL A 309 9.85 -22.29 14.80
C VAL A 309 10.02 -21.36 13.57
N PRO A 310 10.25 -20.05 13.68
CA PRO A 310 10.46 -19.18 12.52
C PRO A 310 11.74 -19.51 11.73
N LEU A 311 12.77 -20.05 12.39
CA LEU A 311 14.03 -20.41 11.76
C LEU A 311 13.93 -21.72 10.96
N GLY A 312 13.08 -22.65 11.40
CA GLY A 312 12.93 -23.98 10.85
C GLY A 312 14.15 -24.84 11.08
N LYS A 313 14.28 -25.97 10.35
CA LYS A 313 15.44 -26.87 10.43
C LYS A 313 16.68 -26.24 9.84
N VAL A 314 17.86 -26.65 10.33
CA VAL A 314 19.16 -26.14 9.88
C VAL A 314 19.32 -26.25 8.35
N ARG A 315 19.80 -25.17 7.75
CA ARG A 315 20.08 -25.02 6.31
C ARG A 315 21.42 -24.34 6.08
N GLU A 316 21.99 -24.50 4.90
CA GLU A 316 23.16 -23.73 4.48
C GLU A 316 22.72 -22.35 3.98
N ASN A 317 22.72 -21.36 4.88
CA ASN A 317 22.42 -19.96 4.54
C ASN A 317 23.16 -19.01 5.50
N LYS A 318 23.28 -17.73 5.10
CA LYS A 318 23.97 -16.69 5.89
C LYS A 318 23.45 -16.55 7.32
N LYS A 319 22.16 -16.77 7.59
CA LYS A 319 21.59 -16.69 8.94
C LYS A 319 22.13 -17.78 9.84
N PHE A 320 22.10 -19.04 9.36
CA PHE A 320 22.68 -20.14 10.14
C PHE A 320 24.19 -20.01 10.30
N ASP A 321 24.90 -19.34 9.36
CA ASP A 321 26.34 -19.08 9.51
C ASP A 321 26.61 -18.10 10.65
N VAL A 322 25.77 -17.07 10.82
CA VAL A 322 25.84 -16.16 11.97
C VAL A 322 25.49 -16.90 13.26
N ILE A 323 24.42 -17.71 13.27
CA ILE A 323 24.02 -18.50 14.44
C ILE A 323 25.12 -19.50 14.83
N ARG A 324 25.81 -20.11 13.87
CA ARG A 324 27.03 -20.94 14.14
C ARG A 324 28.15 -20.11 14.79
N SER A 325 28.27 -18.84 14.41
CA SER A 325 29.26 -17.95 15.05
C SER A 325 28.88 -17.59 16.48
N ILE A 326 27.59 -17.37 16.74
CA ILE A 326 27.04 -17.19 18.10
C ILE A 326 27.27 -18.46 18.91
N ALA A 327 26.99 -19.64 18.34
CA ALA A 327 27.23 -20.93 18.98
C ALA A 327 28.68 -21.14 19.38
N ARG A 328 29.62 -20.80 18.51
CA ARG A 328 31.08 -20.85 18.82
C ARG A 328 31.44 -19.89 19.96
N LYS A 329 30.90 -18.68 19.98
CA LYS A 329 31.17 -17.69 21.01
C LYS A 329 30.69 -18.13 22.38
N TYR A 330 29.47 -18.67 22.46
CA TYR A 330 28.85 -19.11 23.71
C TYR A 330 29.04 -20.60 24.02
N ASN A 331 29.88 -21.30 23.24
CA ASN A 331 30.29 -22.67 23.42
C ASN A 331 29.13 -23.69 23.54
N PHE A 332 28.18 -23.63 22.59
CA PHE A 332 27.10 -24.63 22.44
C PHE A 332 27.03 -25.18 21.02
N SER A 333 26.36 -26.30 20.83
CA SER A 333 26.07 -26.91 19.52
C SER A 333 24.63 -26.59 19.08
N LEU A 334 24.41 -26.39 17.78
CA LEU A 334 23.05 -26.24 17.24
C LEU A 334 22.20 -27.49 17.44
N TYR A 335 22.81 -28.62 17.76
CA TYR A 335 22.13 -29.89 18.04
C TYR A 335 21.81 -30.08 19.55
N ASP A 336 22.27 -29.17 20.40
CA ASP A 336 21.94 -29.19 21.83
C ASP A 336 20.48 -28.74 22.05
N PRO A 337 19.76 -29.32 23.03
CA PRO A 337 18.43 -28.84 23.41
C PRO A 337 18.49 -27.34 23.80
N ILE A 338 17.51 -26.54 23.33
CA ILE A 338 17.49 -25.11 23.63
C ILE A 338 17.48 -24.80 25.13
N ALA A 339 16.94 -25.72 25.95
CA ALA A 339 16.96 -25.61 27.40
C ALA A 339 18.37 -25.60 28.00
N THR A 340 19.39 -26.10 27.29
CA THR A 340 20.80 -26.15 27.76
C THR A 340 21.64 -25.01 27.21
N ILE A 341 21.10 -24.22 26.28
CA ILE A 341 21.80 -23.07 25.66
C ILE A 341 21.72 -21.88 26.62
N PRO A 342 22.81 -21.09 26.82
CA PRO A 342 22.76 -19.89 27.63
C PRO A 342 21.65 -18.91 27.18
N ASP A 343 20.88 -18.38 28.11
CA ASP A 343 19.76 -17.46 27.82
C ASP A 343 20.22 -16.23 27.04
N GLU A 344 21.44 -15.74 27.28
CA GLU A 344 22.05 -14.63 26.54
C GLU A 344 22.26 -14.99 25.06
N ALA A 345 22.72 -16.20 24.75
CA ALA A 345 22.87 -16.67 23.39
C ALA A 345 21.52 -16.82 22.68
N VAL A 346 20.51 -17.35 23.38
CA VAL A 346 19.14 -17.43 22.88
C VAL A 346 18.58 -16.03 22.62
N SER A 347 18.82 -15.07 23.53
CA SER A 347 18.44 -13.67 23.35
C SER A 347 19.08 -13.05 22.12
N HIS A 348 20.38 -13.25 21.88
CA HIS A 348 21.06 -12.75 20.68
C HIS A 348 20.52 -13.41 19.38
N ILE A 349 20.09 -14.67 19.43
CA ILE A 349 19.49 -15.33 18.28
C ILE A 349 18.10 -14.76 18.00
N ILE A 350 17.30 -14.49 19.03
CA ILE A 350 15.93 -14.03 18.88
C ILE A 350 15.88 -12.54 18.57
N PHE A 351 16.50 -11.72 19.41
CA PHE A 351 16.39 -10.24 19.38
C PHE A 351 17.53 -9.54 18.66
N GLY A 352 18.57 -10.29 18.25
CA GLY A 352 19.76 -9.70 17.66
C GLY A 352 20.77 -9.18 18.68
N SER A 353 21.85 -8.62 18.16
CA SER A 353 22.91 -8.00 18.95
C SER A 353 23.63 -6.94 18.13
N ASP A 354 24.04 -5.84 18.79
CA ASP A 354 24.90 -4.82 18.19
C ASP A 354 26.35 -5.33 18.02
N GLU A 355 26.66 -6.51 18.53
CA GLU A 355 27.95 -7.12 18.37
C GLU A 355 28.19 -7.64 16.94
N LEU A 356 29.44 -7.58 16.51
CA LEU A 356 29.86 -8.11 15.22
C LEU A 356 30.32 -9.58 15.36
N PHE A 357 29.69 -10.45 14.60
CA PHE A 357 30.01 -11.87 14.53
C PHE A 357 30.83 -12.18 13.30
N ARG A 358 31.90 -13.00 13.47
CA ARG A 358 32.74 -13.41 12.36
C ARG A 358 32.10 -14.57 11.60
N VAL A 359 31.74 -14.35 10.34
CA VAL A 359 31.10 -15.32 9.45
C VAL A 359 32.07 -15.69 8.33
N GLY A 360 32.18 -16.97 7.97
CA GLY A 360 33.10 -17.48 6.95
C GLY A 360 34.39 -18.04 7.51
N GLU A 361 35.23 -18.66 6.64
CA GLU A 361 36.49 -19.29 6.99
C GLU A 361 37.67 -18.60 6.28
N GLY A 362 38.84 -18.50 6.99
CA GLY A 362 40.09 -17.97 6.45
C GLY A 362 39.99 -16.50 5.97
N ASN A 363 40.55 -16.21 4.80
CA ASN A 363 40.60 -14.87 4.21
C ASN A 363 39.27 -14.36 3.66
N LEU A 364 38.22 -15.17 3.67
CA LEU A 364 36.87 -14.84 3.23
C LEU A 364 35.89 -14.57 4.41
N SER A 365 36.44 -14.34 5.61
CA SER A 365 35.61 -14.04 6.77
C SER A 365 35.17 -12.57 6.81
N GLU A 366 33.89 -12.34 7.00
CA GLU A 366 33.26 -11.01 7.18
C GLU A 366 32.81 -10.84 8.63
N MET A 367 32.85 -9.59 9.12
CA MET A 367 32.24 -9.22 10.39
C MET A 367 30.83 -8.72 10.12
N VAL A 368 29.81 -9.39 10.66
CA VAL A 368 28.39 -9.14 10.37
C VAL A 368 27.66 -8.87 11.68
N SER A 369 26.84 -7.83 11.73
CA SER A 369 25.83 -7.64 12.79
C SER A 369 24.62 -8.53 12.52
N PHE A 370 23.94 -8.95 13.58
CA PHE A 370 22.77 -9.81 13.46
C PHE A 370 21.56 -9.16 14.13
N GLY A 371 20.58 -8.77 13.34
CA GLY A 371 19.34 -8.13 13.82
C GLY A 371 18.39 -9.09 14.56
N GLY A 372 18.71 -10.41 14.58
CA GLY A 372 17.87 -11.42 15.22
C GLY A 372 16.82 -12.02 14.29
N ILE A 373 16.06 -12.95 14.84
CA ILE A 373 14.95 -13.61 14.13
C ILE A 373 13.72 -12.70 14.11
N VAL A 374 13.62 -11.79 15.08
CA VAL A 374 12.52 -10.84 15.23
C VAL A 374 12.34 -9.96 14.00
N ASP A 375 13.43 -9.62 13.32
CA ASP A 375 13.37 -8.84 12.07
C ASP A 375 12.63 -9.58 10.92
N ASP A 376 12.48 -10.90 11.02
CA ASP A 376 11.77 -11.73 10.05
C ASP A 376 10.33 -12.07 10.49
N ILE A 377 9.93 -11.69 11.69
CA ILE A 377 8.58 -11.95 12.21
C ILE A 377 7.69 -10.82 11.73
N ASP A 378 6.86 -11.11 10.73
CA ASP A 378 5.85 -10.17 10.22
C ASP A 378 4.66 -9.98 11.17
N GLU A 379 4.65 -10.64 12.33
CA GLU A 379 3.53 -10.60 13.27
C GLU A 379 3.56 -9.28 14.05
N LYS A 380 2.73 -8.34 13.62
CA LYS A 380 2.55 -7.04 14.27
C LYS A 380 1.27 -7.06 15.07
N VAL A 381 1.38 -6.65 16.34
CA VAL A 381 0.25 -6.43 17.22
C VAL A 381 0.07 -4.95 17.50
N GLU A 382 -1.13 -4.59 17.90
CA GLU A 382 -1.44 -3.23 18.30
C GLU A 382 -0.58 -2.79 19.49
N CYS A 383 -0.04 -1.58 19.46
CA CYS A 383 0.78 -1.05 20.54
C CYS A 383 -0.03 -0.93 21.85
N PRO A 384 0.38 -1.57 22.95
CA PRO A 384 -0.39 -1.58 24.21
C PRO A 384 -0.46 -0.22 24.90
N VAL A 385 0.39 0.75 24.50
CA VAL A 385 0.42 2.09 25.10
C VAL A 385 -0.50 3.06 24.37
N CYS A 386 -0.48 3.05 23.05
CA CYS A 386 -1.27 4.00 22.27
C CYS A 386 -2.54 3.39 21.66
N HIS A 387 -2.74 2.08 21.75
CA HIS A 387 -3.89 1.38 21.20
C HIS A 387 -4.15 1.80 19.74
N GLY A 388 -3.16 1.60 18.87
CA GLY A 388 -3.22 1.92 17.45
C GLY A 388 -3.21 3.41 17.09
N SER A 389 -3.48 4.33 18.02
CA SER A 389 -3.62 5.77 17.76
C SER A 389 -2.33 6.45 17.27
N ARG A 390 -1.17 5.81 17.39
CA ARG A 390 0.16 6.31 17.01
C ARG A 390 0.66 7.53 17.80
N LEU A 391 -0.21 8.19 18.57
CA LEU A 391 0.04 9.44 19.26
C LEU A 391 0.30 9.22 20.76
N ASN A 392 1.02 10.17 21.37
CA ASN A 392 1.29 10.17 22.80
C ASN A 392 0.03 10.48 23.63
N GLU A 393 0.09 10.26 24.93
CA GLU A 393 -1.02 10.45 25.86
C GLU A 393 -1.49 11.91 25.93
N ASN A 394 -0.58 12.86 25.93
CA ASN A 394 -0.92 14.28 26.00
C ASN A 394 -1.73 14.74 24.79
N THR A 395 -1.37 14.27 23.59
CA THR A 395 -2.08 14.60 22.36
C THR A 395 -3.50 14.03 22.35
N ARG A 396 -3.72 12.85 22.94
CA ARG A 396 -5.05 12.23 23.07
C ARG A 396 -6.00 12.95 24.02
N CYS A 397 -5.48 13.89 24.83
CA CYS A 397 -6.29 14.73 25.69
C CYS A 397 -7.07 15.82 24.92
N PHE A 398 -6.72 16.12 23.67
CA PHE A 398 -7.35 17.15 22.86
C PHE A 398 -8.48 16.58 22.01
N ARG A 399 -9.66 17.20 22.08
CA ARG A 399 -10.87 16.73 21.40
C ARG A 399 -11.61 17.87 20.71
N ILE A 400 -12.26 17.54 19.59
CA ILE A 400 -13.25 18.38 18.92
C ILE A 400 -14.54 17.58 18.87
N ASP A 401 -15.67 18.16 19.30
CA ASP A 401 -16.95 17.44 19.37
C ASP A 401 -16.81 16.08 20.12
N GLY A 402 -16.04 16.04 21.19
CA GLY A 402 -15.79 14.83 21.99
C GLY A 402 -14.83 13.81 21.38
N LYS A 403 -14.36 14.00 20.15
CA LYS A 403 -13.50 13.07 19.41
C LYS A 403 -12.05 13.52 19.37
N THR A 404 -11.13 12.57 19.54
CA THR A 404 -9.70 12.75 19.29
C THR A 404 -9.38 12.76 17.81
N ILE A 405 -8.22 13.30 17.41
CA ILE A 405 -7.80 13.27 16.01
C ILE A 405 -7.65 11.85 15.45
N SER A 406 -7.26 10.89 16.29
CA SER A 406 -7.13 9.48 15.89
C SER A 406 -8.49 8.84 15.63
N GLU A 407 -9.50 9.12 16.48
CA GLU A 407 -10.87 8.65 16.25
C GLU A 407 -11.48 9.23 14.98
N VAL A 408 -11.20 10.50 14.67
CA VAL A 408 -11.64 11.12 13.42
C VAL A 408 -10.89 10.53 12.22
N ALA A 409 -9.60 10.28 12.35
CA ALA A 409 -8.81 9.66 11.28
C ALA A 409 -9.21 8.20 10.99
N ALA A 410 -9.80 7.49 11.96
CA ALA A 410 -10.29 6.12 11.81
C ALA A 410 -11.70 6.05 11.19
N MET A 411 -12.40 7.18 11.01
CA MET A 411 -13.70 7.21 10.33
C MET A 411 -13.56 6.89 8.85
N GLU A 412 -14.55 6.20 8.30
CA GLU A 412 -14.70 6.08 6.85
C GLU A 412 -14.97 7.47 6.23
N MET A 413 -14.60 7.67 4.96
CA MET A 413 -14.73 8.99 4.31
C MET A 413 -16.17 9.53 4.33
N THR A 414 -17.15 8.63 4.24
CA THR A 414 -18.59 9.00 4.32
C THR A 414 -18.94 9.58 5.67
N ASP A 415 -18.50 8.91 6.77
CA ASP A 415 -18.75 9.35 8.13
C ASP A 415 -17.97 10.63 8.46
N LEU A 416 -16.74 10.72 7.96
CA LEU A 416 -15.93 11.92 8.08
C LEU A 416 -16.60 13.12 7.41
N LYS A 417 -17.16 12.95 6.20
CA LYS A 417 -17.91 13.99 5.49
C LYS A 417 -19.10 14.46 6.30
N ALA A 418 -19.92 13.52 6.80
CA ALA A 418 -21.09 13.84 7.62
C ALA A 418 -20.70 14.56 8.93
N TRP A 419 -19.58 14.16 9.55
CA TRP A 419 -19.05 14.82 10.75
C TRP A 419 -18.58 16.25 10.45
N LEU A 420 -17.85 16.47 9.34
CA LEU A 420 -17.39 17.81 8.93
C LEU A 420 -18.57 18.75 8.65
N GLU A 421 -19.62 18.27 7.97
CA GLU A 421 -20.83 19.06 7.69
C GLU A 421 -21.61 19.44 8.96
N ALA A 422 -21.65 18.55 9.96
CA ALA A 422 -22.33 18.80 11.23
C ALA A 422 -21.52 19.70 12.18
N LEU A 423 -20.19 19.75 12.02
CA LEU A 423 -19.27 20.38 12.96
C LEU A 423 -19.55 21.89 13.20
N PRO A 424 -19.84 22.73 12.16
CA PRO A 424 -20.12 24.15 12.38
C PRO A 424 -21.28 24.42 13.36
N SER A 425 -22.28 23.54 13.43
CA SER A 425 -23.40 23.68 14.36
C SER A 425 -23.05 23.32 15.81
N ARG A 426 -21.93 22.64 16.03
CA ARG A 426 -21.47 22.11 17.33
C ARG A 426 -20.34 22.95 17.93
N LEU A 427 -19.67 23.76 17.13
CA LEU A 427 -18.62 24.68 17.55
C LEU A 427 -19.22 26.00 18.03
N ASN A 428 -18.53 26.68 18.96
CA ASN A 428 -18.90 28.03 19.33
C ASN A 428 -18.47 29.04 18.24
N GLU A 429 -18.94 30.30 18.34
CA GLU A 429 -18.69 31.35 17.34
C GLU A 429 -17.19 31.61 17.09
N ARG A 430 -16.38 31.61 18.15
CA ARG A 430 -14.93 31.79 18.04
C ARG A 430 -14.27 30.60 17.34
N GLU A 431 -14.61 29.37 17.72
CA GLU A 431 -14.09 28.15 17.11
C GLU A 431 -14.47 28.07 15.63
N ASN A 432 -15.73 28.43 15.28
CA ASN A 432 -16.22 28.50 13.91
C ASN A 432 -15.44 29.50 13.05
N ASN A 433 -15.16 30.69 13.60
CA ASN A 433 -14.40 31.70 12.86
C ASN A 433 -12.95 31.23 12.57
N ILE A 434 -12.36 30.48 13.49
CA ILE A 434 -11.00 29.90 13.33
C ILE A 434 -11.03 28.73 12.35
N ALA A 435 -12.06 27.88 12.42
CA ALA A 435 -12.13 26.63 11.66
C ALA A 435 -12.62 26.80 10.22
N ARG A 436 -13.31 27.89 9.89
CA ARG A 436 -14.03 28.10 8.62
C ARG A 436 -13.22 27.72 7.38
N ASP A 437 -12.04 28.29 7.19
CA ASP A 437 -11.24 28.07 5.99
C ASP A 437 -10.63 26.66 5.99
N ILE A 438 -10.28 26.14 7.17
CA ILE A 438 -9.76 24.77 7.32
C ILE A 438 -10.84 23.74 6.98
N LEU A 439 -12.07 23.95 7.46
CA LEU A 439 -13.22 23.07 7.18
C LEU A 439 -13.55 23.05 5.70
N LYS A 440 -13.48 24.20 5.02
CA LYS A 440 -13.70 24.28 3.57
C LYS A 440 -12.69 23.40 2.81
N GLU A 441 -11.40 23.52 3.14
CA GLU A 441 -10.33 22.72 2.51
C GLU A 441 -10.48 21.22 2.81
N LEU A 442 -10.86 20.86 4.04
CA LEU A 442 -11.13 19.48 4.41
C LEU A 442 -12.33 18.91 3.64
N ASP A 443 -13.40 19.69 3.56
CA ASP A 443 -14.63 19.31 2.86
C ASP A 443 -14.38 19.03 1.38
N GLU A 444 -13.67 19.91 0.70
CA GLU A 444 -13.31 19.76 -0.71
C GLU A 444 -12.45 18.49 -0.94
N ARG A 445 -11.42 18.25 -0.12
CA ARG A 445 -10.55 17.08 -0.25
C ARG A 445 -11.27 15.75 0.03
N VAL A 446 -12.12 15.74 1.06
CA VAL A 446 -12.93 14.54 1.37
C VAL A 446 -13.93 14.29 0.24
N LYS A 447 -14.56 15.33 -0.32
CA LYS A 447 -15.43 15.21 -1.48
C LYS A 447 -14.73 14.54 -2.65
N PHE A 448 -13.50 14.95 -3.01
CA PHE A 448 -12.75 14.32 -4.10
C PHE A 448 -12.48 12.82 -3.85
N MET A 449 -12.23 12.43 -2.59
CA MET A 449 -12.09 11.01 -2.24
C MET A 449 -13.38 10.22 -2.48
N LEU A 450 -14.53 10.82 -2.16
CA LEU A 450 -15.85 10.22 -2.41
C LEU A 450 -16.17 10.13 -3.92
N ASP A 451 -15.83 11.17 -4.67
CA ASP A 451 -16.08 11.27 -6.11
C ASP A 451 -15.30 10.21 -6.92
N VAL A 452 -14.12 9.78 -6.45
CA VAL A 452 -13.36 8.68 -7.04
C VAL A 452 -13.72 7.29 -6.49
N GLY A 453 -14.77 7.17 -5.68
CA GLY A 453 -15.27 5.88 -5.15
C GLY A 453 -14.41 5.28 -4.05
N LEU A 454 -13.82 6.11 -3.18
CA LEU A 454 -13.02 5.69 -2.02
C LEU A 454 -13.74 5.98 -0.69
N ASP A 455 -15.06 5.86 -0.69
CA ASP A 455 -15.99 6.17 0.41
C ASP A 455 -15.75 5.31 1.66
N TYR A 456 -15.30 4.08 1.49
CA TYR A 456 -15.02 3.10 2.56
C TYR A 456 -13.63 3.22 3.19
N LEU A 457 -12.72 4.06 2.69
CA LEU A 457 -11.37 4.20 3.25
C LEU A 457 -11.38 5.12 4.47
N SER A 458 -10.50 4.82 5.44
CA SER A 458 -10.16 5.71 6.55
C SER A 458 -8.83 6.41 6.34
N LEU A 459 -8.63 7.57 7.00
CA LEU A 459 -7.39 8.35 6.87
C LEU A 459 -6.17 7.67 7.52
N ASP A 460 -6.37 6.85 8.53
CA ASP A 460 -5.32 6.15 9.27
C ASP A 460 -4.84 4.88 8.55
N ARG A 461 -5.55 4.44 7.49
CA ARG A 461 -5.21 3.22 6.75
C ARG A 461 -3.80 3.32 6.15
N PRO A 462 -2.91 2.34 6.44
CA PRO A 462 -1.53 2.34 5.91
C PRO A 462 -1.52 2.19 4.40
N THR A 463 -0.65 2.95 3.72
CA THR A 463 -0.56 2.88 2.25
C THR A 463 -0.10 1.53 1.71
N GLY A 464 0.68 0.78 2.49
CA GLY A 464 1.11 -0.57 2.12
C GLY A 464 -0.02 -1.62 2.10
N SER A 465 -1.21 -1.31 2.66
CA SER A 465 -2.39 -2.16 2.63
C SER A 465 -3.35 -1.85 1.47
N LEU A 466 -3.04 -0.82 0.69
CA LEU A 466 -3.86 -0.39 -0.44
C LEU A 466 -3.60 -1.26 -1.67
N SER A 467 -4.64 -1.57 -2.41
CA SER A 467 -4.51 -2.11 -3.76
C SER A 467 -3.89 -1.09 -4.72
N GLY A 468 -3.38 -1.55 -5.86
CA GLY A 468 -2.84 -0.69 -6.90
C GLY A 468 -3.85 0.37 -7.38
N GLY A 469 -5.09 -0.05 -7.61
CA GLY A 469 -6.18 0.84 -8.01
C GLY A 469 -6.58 1.85 -6.92
N GLU A 470 -6.67 1.45 -5.64
CA GLU A 470 -6.91 2.39 -4.53
C GLU A 470 -5.82 3.46 -4.44
N SER A 471 -4.56 3.05 -4.52
CA SER A 471 -3.42 3.97 -4.49
C SER A 471 -3.43 4.96 -5.65
N GLN A 472 -3.78 4.51 -6.85
CA GLN A 472 -3.92 5.33 -8.04
C GLN A 472 -5.04 6.36 -7.91
N ARG A 473 -6.23 5.93 -7.42
CA ARG A 473 -7.37 6.84 -7.21
C ARG A 473 -7.12 7.88 -6.12
N ILE A 474 -6.40 7.53 -5.05
CA ILE A 474 -5.95 8.51 -4.04
C ILE A 474 -5.10 9.59 -4.69
N ARG A 475 -4.14 9.22 -5.57
CA ARG A 475 -3.34 10.19 -6.30
C ARG A 475 -4.19 11.04 -7.23
N LEU A 476 -5.15 10.43 -7.94
CA LEU A 476 -6.07 11.16 -8.80
C LEU A 476 -6.88 12.18 -8.00
N ALA A 477 -7.49 11.79 -6.87
CA ALA A 477 -8.22 12.69 -5.99
C ALA A 477 -7.36 13.86 -5.50
N THR A 478 -6.10 13.60 -5.15
CA THR A 478 -5.14 14.64 -4.73
C THR A 478 -4.83 15.61 -5.88
N GLN A 479 -4.70 15.11 -7.12
CA GLN A 479 -4.43 15.95 -8.29
C GLN A 479 -5.64 16.79 -8.72
N ILE A 480 -6.85 16.23 -8.70
CA ILE A 480 -8.09 16.98 -8.92
C ILE A 480 -8.18 18.13 -7.91
N GLY A 481 -7.89 17.85 -6.64
CA GLY A 481 -7.85 18.83 -5.56
C GLY A 481 -6.86 19.97 -5.76
N SER A 482 -5.84 19.80 -6.62
CA SER A 482 -4.87 20.87 -6.94
C SER A 482 -5.44 21.98 -7.82
N LYS A 483 -6.59 21.77 -8.47
CA LYS A 483 -7.28 22.72 -9.36
C LYS A 483 -6.36 23.30 -10.46
N LEU A 484 -5.41 22.49 -10.96
CA LEU A 484 -4.56 22.88 -12.07
C LEU A 484 -5.37 22.88 -13.38
N VAL A 485 -5.11 23.85 -14.23
CA VAL A 485 -5.74 23.98 -15.56
C VAL A 485 -4.69 24.03 -16.67
N GLY A 486 -5.09 23.57 -17.87
CA GLY A 486 -4.19 23.53 -19.03
C GLY A 486 -3.13 22.41 -18.93
N VAL A 487 -3.36 21.39 -18.13
CA VAL A 487 -2.47 20.25 -17.92
C VAL A 487 -2.95 19.04 -18.73
N LEU A 488 -2.04 18.18 -19.16
CA LEU A 488 -2.33 16.86 -19.71
C LEU A 488 -2.18 15.82 -18.59
N TYR A 489 -3.30 15.23 -18.21
CA TYR A 489 -3.31 14.07 -17.29
C TYR A 489 -3.23 12.77 -18.08
N ILE A 490 -2.28 11.90 -17.73
CA ILE A 490 -2.14 10.57 -18.31
C ILE A 490 -2.36 9.53 -17.21
N LEU A 491 -3.37 8.67 -17.38
CA LEU A 491 -3.73 7.65 -16.42
C LEU A 491 -3.56 6.24 -17.03
N ASP A 492 -3.08 5.30 -16.23
CA ASP A 492 -2.90 3.90 -16.62
C ASP A 492 -3.97 3.03 -15.96
N GLU A 493 -4.94 2.59 -16.75
CA GLU A 493 -6.02 1.68 -16.35
C GLU A 493 -6.70 2.06 -15.01
N PRO A 494 -7.25 3.28 -14.85
CA PRO A 494 -7.78 3.73 -13.58
C PRO A 494 -9.07 3.00 -13.13
N SER A 495 -9.75 2.25 -14.01
CA SER A 495 -10.94 1.45 -13.71
C SER A 495 -10.64 0.12 -13.01
N ILE A 496 -9.34 -0.24 -12.85
CA ILE A 496 -8.94 -1.53 -12.25
C ILE A 496 -9.52 -1.72 -10.86
N GLY A 497 -10.08 -2.93 -10.63
CA GLY A 497 -10.64 -3.33 -9.34
C GLY A 497 -11.91 -2.55 -8.96
N LEU A 498 -12.52 -1.84 -9.89
CA LEU A 498 -13.78 -1.15 -9.69
C LEU A 498 -14.99 -1.97 -10.09
N HIS A 499 -15.98 -1.96 -9.21
CA HIS A 499 -17.33 -2.32 -9.59
C HIS A 499 -17.91 -1.27 -10.57
N GLN A 500 -18.82 -1.66 -11.46
CA GLN A 500 -19.40 -0.75 -12.47
C GLN A 500 -20.02 0.51 -11.85
N ARG A 501 -20.64 0.39 -10.67
CA ARG A 501 -21.16 1.53 -9.90
C ARG A 501 -20.07 2.59 -9.63
N ASP A 502 -18.90 2.15 -9.20
CA ASP A 502 -17.81 3.04 -8.81
C ASP A 502 -17.05 3.55 -10.05
N ASN A 503 -17.01 2.76 -11.14
CA ASN A 503 -16.46 3.16 -12.42
C ASN A 503 -17.20 4.38 -13.01
N ARG A 504 -18.53 4.41 -12.87
CA ARG A 504 -19.33 5.57 -13.30
C ARG A 504 -18.98 6.86 -12.56
N LYS A 505 -18.69 6.77 -11.24
CA LYS A 505 -18.22 7.92 -10.46
C LYS A 505 -16.85 8.40 -10.99
N LEU A 506 -15.92 7.48 -11.21
CA LEU A 506 -14.61 7.78 -11.75
C LEU A 506 -14.69 8.47 -13.12
N ILE A 507 -15.51 7.96 -14.03
CA ILE A 507 -15.71 8.55 -15.37
C ILE A 507 -16.27 9.98 -15.24
N ALA A 508 -17.23 10.21 -14.32
CA ALA A 508 -17.75 11.54 -14.06
C ALA A 508 -16.66 12.52 -13.60
N SER A 509 -15.80 12.09 -12.66
CA SER A 509 -14.65 12.89 -12.18
C SER A 509 -13.63 13.20 -13.27
N LEU A 510 -13.34 12.24 -14.18
CA LEU A 510 -12.45 12.47 -15.32
C LEU A 510 -13.02 13.48 -16.32
N LYS A 511 -14.34 13.45 -16.53
CA LYS A 511 -15.05 14.45 -17.37
C LYS A 511 -15.06 15.83 -16.71
N GLU A 512 -15.26 15.91 -15.40
CA GLU A 512 -15.17 17.17 -14.65
C GLU A 512 -13.77 17.78 -14.79
N LEU A 513 -12.72 16.96 -14.61
CA LEU A 513 -11.33 17.39 -14.79
C LEU A 513 -11.05 17.94 -16.20
N ARG A 514 -11.62 17.30 -17.25
CA ARG A 514 -11.58 17.80 -18.63
C ARG A 514 -12.32 19.13 -18.75
N ASP A 515 -13.53 19.22 -18.19
CA ASP A 515 -14.42 20.41 -18.32
C ASP A 515 -13.83 21.64 -17.63
N GLU A 516 -12.92 21.43 -16.65
CA GLU A 516 -12.10 22.49 -16.04
C GLU A 516 -11.00 23.05 -16.98
N GLY A 517 -10.86 22.53 -18.20
CA GLY A 517 -9.90 23.00 -19.20
C GLY A 517 -8.59 22.21 -19.21
N ASN A 518 -8.65 20.93 -18.87
CA ASN A 518 -7.52 20.00 -18.94
C ASN A 518 -7.69 19.01 -20.09
N SER A 519 -6.58 18.44 -20.56
CA SER A 519 -6.58 17.29 -21.44
C SER A 519 -6.48 16.02 -20.59
N VAL A 520 -7.35 15.04 -20.80
CA VAL A 520 -7.33 13.77 -20.05
C VAL A 520 -7.10 12.63 -21.01
N MET A 521 -5.98 11.92 -20.85
CA MET A 521 -5.61 10.75 -21.63
C MET A 521 -5.60 9.52 -20.73
N VAL A 522 -6.37 8.51 -21.08
CA VAL A 522 -6.47 7.27 -20.28
C VAL A 522 -6.12 6.07 -21.14
N VAL A 523 -5.20 5.23 -20.67
CA VAL A 523 -4.99 3.89 -21.24
C VAL A 523 -6.01 2.97 -20.62
N GLU A 524 -6.93 2.40 -21.41
CA GLU A 524 -8.05 1.64 -20.86
C GLU A 524 -8.54 0.49 -21.74
N HIS A 525 -9.21 -0.45 -21.07
CA HIS A 525 -9.82 -1.63 -21.65
C HIS A 525 -11.30 -1.78 -21.29
N ASP A 526 -11.81 -0.98 -20.37
CA ASP A 526 -13.21 -1.01 -19.93
C ASP A 526 -14.16 -0.42 -20.97
N MET A 527 -15.25 -1.14 -21.25
CA MET A 527 -16.24 -0.78 -22.27
C MET A 527 -16.90 0.56 -21.96
N GLU A 528 -17.32 0.77 -20.71
CA GLU A 528 -18.06 1.96 -20.30
C GLU A 528 -17.18 3.23 -20.35
N THR A 529 -15.90 3.08 -19.98
CA THR A 529 -14.91 4.15 -20.08
C THR A 529 -14.64 4.52 -21.54
N MET A 530 -14.44 3.53 -22.42
CA MET A 530 -14.25 3.77 -23.86
C MET A 530 -15.49 4.44 -24.49
N MET A 531 -16.68 3.97 -24.16
CA MET A 531 -17.95 4.54 -24.66
C MET A 531 -18.23 5.96 -24.13
N SER A 532 -17.51 6.37 -23.10
CA SER A 532 -17.60 7.70 -22.48
C SER A 532 -16.57 8.68 -23.00
N ALA A 533 -15.63 8.25 -23.84
CA ALA A 533 -14.57 9.08 -24.39
C ALA A 533 -15.08 10.08 -25.46
N ASP A 534 -14.39 11.20 -25.59
CA ASP A 534 -14.59 12.13 -26.72
C ASP A 534 -13.82 11.64 -27.96
N TRP A 535 -12.64 11.08 -27.75
CA TRP A 535 -11.73 10.60 -28.79
C TRP A 535 -11.15 9.23 -28.41
N LEU A 536 -11.10 8.32 -29.36
CA LEU A 536 -10.54 6.98 -29.20
C LEU A 536 -9.31 6.81 -30.05
N VAL A 537 -8.24 6.26 -29.45
CA VAL A 537 -6.99 5.87 -30.14
C VAL A 537 -6.76 4.39 -29.93
N ASP A 538 -6.78 3.59 -31.00
CA ASP A 538 -6.53 2.14 -30.92
C ASP A 538 -5.15 1.79 -31.48
N VAL A 539 -4.33 1.15 -30.65
CA VAL A 539 -2.97 0.72 -30.99
C VAL A 539 -2.94 -0.77 -31.26
N GLY A 540 -2.51 -1.17 -32.43
CA GLY A 540 -2.54 -2.57 -32.86
C GLY A 540 -1.72 -2.81 -34.13
N PRO A 541 -2.20 -3.72 -35.04
CA PRO A 541 -3.39 -4.58 -34.91
C PRO A 541 -3.18 -5.81 -34.01
N GLY A 542 -1.95 -6.16 -33.66
CA GLY A 542 -1.57 -7.29 -32.82
C GLY A 542 -0.73 -6.87 -31.63
N ALA A 543 -0.06 -7.83 -31.00
CA ALA A 543 0.85 -7.62 -29.86
C ALA A 543 2.31 -7.77 -30.29
N GLY A 544 3.25 -7.20 -29.52
CA GLY A 544 4.70 -7.28 -29.78
C GLY A 544 5.07 -6.77 -31.15
N GLU A 545 5.82 -7.55 -31.93
CA GLU A 545 6.25 -7.20 -33.29
C GLU A 545 5.10 -6.97 -34.27
N ASN A 546 3.93 -7.59 -34.04
CA ASN A 546 2.74 -7.41 -34.86
C ASN A 546 1.90 -6.19 -34.46
N GLY A 547 2.25 -5.53 -33.37
CA GLY A 547 1.65 -4.29 -32.85
C GLY A 547 2.35 -3.02 -33.34
N GLY A 548 2.24 -1.97 -32.58
CA GLY A 548 2.99 -0.74 -32.71
C GLY A 548 2.54 0.18 -33.83
N LYS A 549 1.31 0.05 -34.34
CA LYS A 549 0.69 0.94 -35.33
C LYS A 549 -0.60 1.54 -34.77
N ILE A 550 -0.97 2.71 -35.26
CA ILE A 550 -2.29 3.29 -34.99
C ILE A 550 -3.29 2.67 -35.96
N CYS A 551 -4.22 1.87 -35.44
CA CYS A 551 -5.32 1.29 -36.19
C CYS A 551 -6.46 2.28 -36.35
N LEU A 552 -6.68 3.10 -35.30
CA LEU A 552 -7.78 4.02 -35.20
C LEU A 552 -7.36 5.25 -34.36
N SER A 553 -7.72 6.44 -34.81
CA SER A 553 -7.66 7.68 -34.01
C SER A 553 -8.75 8.62 -34.52
N ALA A 554 -9.89 8.68 -33.82
CA ALA A 554 -11.04 9.48 -34.26
C ALA A 554 -12.02 9.79 -33.11
N PRO A 555 -12.89 10.81 -33.28
CA PRO A 555 -14.00 11.05 -32.33
C PRO A 555 -14.92 9.83 -32.23
N LEU A 556 -15.24 9.42 -31.00
CA LEU A 556 -16.08 8.25 -30.76
C LEU A 556 -17.45 8.39 -31.45
N LYS A 557 -18.07 9.57 -31.45
CA LYS A 557 -19.35 9.82 -32.12
C LYS A 557 -19.32 9.52 -33.60
N ALA A 558 -18.21 9.81 -34.29
CA ALA A 558 -18.05 9.50 -35.71
C ALA A 558 -17.89 8.01 -35.96
N LEU A 559 -17.29 7.27 -35.01
CA LEU A 559 -17.08 5.82 -35.08
C LEU A 559 -18.38 5.02 -34.87
N LEU A 560 -19.32 5.57 -34.09
CA LEU A 560 -20.60 4.94 -33.78
C LEU A 560 -21.74 5.35 -34.74
N GLY A 561 -21.42 5.84 -35.92
CA GLY A 561 -22.42 6.14 -36.98
C GLY A 561 -22.59 7.64 -37.28
N GLY A 562 -21.78 8.49 -36.68
CA GLY A 562 -21.69 9.92 -37.02
C GLY A 562 -20.81 10.18 -38.26
N SER A 563 -20.68 11.44 -38.64
CA SER A 563 -19.78 11.90 -39.71
C SER A 563 -18.64 12.73 -39.16
N LEU A 564 -17.45 12.59 -39.74
CA LEU A 564 -16.31 13.46 -39.48
C LEU A 564 -16.54 14.85 -40.08
N ASP A 565 -16.37 15.91 -39.29
CA ASP A 565 -16.39 17.27 -39.78
C ASP A 565 -15.12 17.59 -40.59
N LYS A 566 -15.14 18.74 -41.31
CA LYS A 566 -14.01 19.15 -42.18
C LYS A 566 -12.74 19.48 -41.40
N GLU A 567 -12.83 19.95 -40.16
CA GLU A 567 -11.68 20.34 -39.33
C GLU A 567 -11.03 19.10 -38.73
N THR A 568 -11.81 18.11 -38.26
CA THR A 568 -11.35 16.87 -37.62
C THR A 568 -10.81 15.84 -38.64
N LYS A 569 -11.36 15.80 -39.86
CA LYS A 569 -11.04 14.80 -40.88
C LYS A 569 -9.53 14.69 -41.20
N PRO A 570 -8.72 15.78 -41.28
CA PRO A 570 -7.29 15.66 -41.55
C PRO A 570 -6.49 14.97 -40.41
N HIS A 571 -7.00 14.99 -39.18
CA HIS A 571 -6.36 14.47 -37.98
C HIS A 571 -6.85 13.07 -37.60
N ALA A 572 -7.92 12.59 -38.23
CA ALA A 572 -8.52 11.29 -37.94
C ALA A 572 -7.88 10.17 -38.75
N ILE A 573 -7.63 9.04 -38.09
CA ILE A 573 -7.21 7.78 -38.71
C ILE A 573 -8.35 6.77 -38.49
N VAL A 574 -8.87 6.20 -39.55
CA VAL A 574 -9.92 5.18 -39.47
C VAL A 574 -9.47 3.95 -40.26
N GLY A 575 -9.15 2.87 -39.55
CA GLY A 575 -8.74 1.60 -40.13
C GLY A 575 -9.43 0.41 -39.45
N ASN A 576 -8.97 -0.79 -39.69
CA ASN A 576 -9.50 -1.98 -39.05
C ASN A 576 -9.08 -2.01 -37.56
N SER A 577 -10.04 -2.05 -36.66
CA SER A 577 -9.85 -2.09 -35.24
C SER A 577 -10.69 -3.20 -34.60
N LEU A 578 -10.04 -4.12 -33.90
CA LEU A 578 -10.74 -5.16 -33.13
C LEU A 578 -11.58 -4.53 -32.00
N THR A 579 -11.06 -3.49 -31.36
CA THR A 579 -11.78 -2.74 -30.33
C THR A 579 -13.09 -2.18 -30.88
N LEU A 580 -13.04 -1.59 -32.08
CA LEU A 580 -14.24 -1.01 -32.69
C LEU A 580 -15.30 -2.09 -33.03
N GLU A 581 -14.88 -3.29 -33.45
CA GLU A 581 -15.80 -4.43 -33.70
C GLU A 581 -16.57 -4.84 -32.42
N TYR A 582 -15.91 -4.79 -31.23
CA TYR A 582 -16.55 -5.02 -29.94
C TYR A 582 -17.47 -3.85 -29.54
N LEU A 583 -17.04 -2.60 -29.70
CA LEU A 583 -17.82 -1.41 -29.38
C LEU A 583 -19.10 -1.29 -30.23
N GLN A 584 -19.04 -1.75 -31.47
CA GLN A 584 -20.20 -1.79 -32.42
C GLN A 584 -21.07 -3.05 -32.26
N GLY A 585 -20.72 -3.96 -31.32
CA GLY A 585 -21.45 -5.21 -31.10
C GLY A 585 -21.29 -6.26 -32.21
N GLN A 586 -20.36 -6.08 -33.16
CA GLN A 586 -20.08 -7.07 -34.22
C GLN A 586 -19.37 -8.29 -33.62
N LYS A 587 -18.63 -8.12 -32.55
CA LYS A 587 -18.02 -9.19 -31.73
C LYS A 587 -18.49 -9.10 -30.30
N ASN A 588 -18.67 -10.24 -29.67
CA ASN A 588 -18.99 -10.33 -28.24
C ASN A 588 -18.37 -11.60 -27.63
N ILE A 589 -18.31 -11.68 -26.34
CA ILE A 589 -18.02 -12.89 -25.58
C ILE A 589 -19.37 -13.55 -25.31
N PRO A 590 -19.59 -14.79 -25.79
CA PRO A 590 -20.91 -15.43 -25.73
C PRO A 590 -21.24 -15.84 -24.28
N VAL A 591 -22.52 -15.78 -23.93
CA VAL A 591 -23.04 -16.37 -22.70
C VAL A 591 -23.09 -17.88 -22.83
N PRO A 592 -22.60 -18.69 -21.85
CA PRO A 592 -22.72 -20.14 -21.91
C PRO A 592 -24.17 -20.60 -21.98
N GLN A 593 -24.47 -21.57 -22.87
CA GLN A 593 -25.82 -22.10 -23.04
C GLN A 593 -26.34 -22.91 -21.84
N ALA A 594 -25.42 -23.48 -21.05
CA ALA A 594 -25.74 -24.27 -19.88
C ALA A 594 -24.73 -23.96 -18.77
N ARG A 595 -25.20 -23.95 -17.51
CA ARG A 595 -24.39 -23.81 -16.33
C ARG A 595 -24.09 -25.16 -15.70
N ARG A 596 -22.87 -25.39 -15.24
CA ARG A 596 -22.52 -26.62 -14.52
C ARG A 596 -23.14 -26.60 -13.12
N SER A 597 -23.70 -27.74 -12.71
CA SER A 597 -24.26 -27.93 -11.36
C SER A 597 -23.23 -28.40 -10.33
N GLY A 598 -21.97 -28.56 -10.76
CA GLY A 598 -20.90 -29.12 -9.92
C GLY A 598 -20.93 -30.65 -9.83
N ASN A 599 -20.03 -31.19 -9.00
CA ASN A 599 -19.85 -32.63 -8.80
C ASN A 599 -20.63 -33.19 -7.59
N GLY A 600 -21.53 -32.40 -6.99
CA GLY A 600 -22.31 -32.76 -5.81
C GLY A 600 -21.54 -32.62 -4.47
N LEU A 601 -20.27 -32.22 -4.52
CA LEU A 601 -19.46 -31.93 -3.32
C LEU A 601 -19.39 -30.42 -3.08
N SER A 602 -19.14 -30.01 -1.85
CA SER A 602 -18.99 -28.61 -1.48
C SER A 602 -17.87 -28.37 -0.49
N LEU A 603 -17.45 -27.12 -0.44
CA LEU A 603 -16.58 -26.54 0.57
C LEU A 603 -17.39 -25.47 1.31
N THR A 604 -17.63 -25.64 2.60
CA THR A 604 -18.45 -24.72 3.40
C THR A 604 -17.60 -24.03 4.46
N LEU A 605 -17.55 -22.70 4.43
CA LEU A 605 -16.96 -21.84 5.45
C LEU A 605 -18.09 -21.21 6.26
N LYS A 606 -18.03 -21.30 7.60
CA LYS A 606 -19.04 -20.77 8.51
C LYS A 606 -18.46 -19.73 9.44
N GLY A 607 -19.23 -18.69 9.69
CA GLY A 607 -18.93 -17.69 10.70
C GLY A 607 -17.70 -16.81 10.39
N ALA A 608 -17.41 -16.48 9.14
CA ALA A 608 -16.32 -15.56 8.81
C ALA A 608 -16.66 -14.15 9.28
N HIS A 609 -15.84 -13.58 10.23
CA HIS A 609 -16.13 -12.29 10.88
C HIS A 609 -14.89 -11.42 11.09
N GLY A 610 -13.91 -11.51 10.18
CA GLY A 610 -12.74 -10.64 10.19
C GLY A 610 -12.94 -9.36 9.36
N ASN A 611 -12.25 -8.31 9.70
CA ASN A 611 -12.36 -6.98 9.08
C ASN A 611 -13.83 -6.50 9.07
N ASN A 612 -14.41 -6.28 7.89
CA ASN A 612 -15.81 -5.85 7.75
C ASN A 612 -16.81 -7.00 7.60
N LEU A 613 -16.37 -8.27 7.59
CA LEU A 613 -17.27 -9.42 7.43
C LEU A 613 -18.22 -9.58 8.63
N LYS A 614 -19.51 -9.76 8.33
CA LYS A 614 -20.60 -9.84 9.32
C LYS A 614 -21.07 -11.28 9.53
N ASN A 615 -20.20 -12.13 10.06
CA ASN A 615 -20.49 -13.54 10.37
C ASN A 615 -21.02 -14.31 9.15
N VAL A 616 -20.23 -14.31 8.09
CA VAL A 616 -20.63 -14.82 6.77
C VAL A 616 -20.51 -16.34 6.71
N ASP A 617 -21.60 -16.99 6.30
CA ASP A 617 -21.62 -18.40 5.89
C ASP A 617 -21.62 -18.49 4.38
N VAL A 618 -20.75 -19.34 3.81
CA VAL A 618 -20.67 -19.54 2.36
C VAL A 618 -20.39 -21.00 2.01
N THR A 619 -21.11 -21.51 1.00
CA THR A 619 -20.97 -22.88 0.51
C THR A 619 -20.59 -22.88 -0.97
N PHE A 620 -19.33 -23.18 -1.26
CA PHE A 620 -18.80 -23.25 -2.62
C PHE A 620 -19.09 -24.62 -3.24
N PRO A 621 -19.89 -24.71 -4.34
CA PRO A 621 -20.05 -25.94 -5.07
C PRO A 621 -18.75 -26.33 -5.80
N LEU A 622 -18.29 -27.58 -5.65
CA LEU A 622 -17.06 -28.03 -6.30
C LEU A 622 -17.31 -28.54 -7.72
N GLY A 623 -16.28 -28.43 -8.59
CA GLY A 623 -16.40 -28.75 -10.01
C GLY A 623 -17.11 -27.64 -10.80
N CYS A 624 -17.14 -26.41 -10.30
CA CYS A 624 -17.77 -25.26 -10.93
C CYS A 624 -16.77 -24.13 -11.19
N PHE A 625 -17.13 -23.24 -12.08
CA PHE A 625 -16.51 -21.93 -12.24
C PHE A 625 -17.31 -20.89 -11.44
N ILE A 626 -16.74 -20.40 -10.36
CA ILE A 626 -17.40 -19.59 -9.34
C ILE A 626 -16.85 -18.16 -9.37
N GLY A 627 -17.75 -17.17 -9.49
CA GLY A 627 -17.45 -15.76 -9.39
C GLY A 627 -17.72 -15.23 -7.96
N VAL A 628 -16.82 -14.39 -7.46
CA VAL A 628 -17.02 -13.59 -6.24
C VAL A 628 -17.07 -12.14 -6.67
N ALA A 629 -18.26 -11.57 -6.70
CA ALA A 629 -18.56 -10.22 -7.13
C ALA A 629 -18.91 -9.30 -5.95
N GLY A 630 -19.14 -8.03 -6.23
CA GLY A 630 -19.58 -7.03 -5.26
C GLY A 630 -18.79 -5.73 -5.37
N VAL A 631 -19.27 -4.68 -4.73
CA VAL A 631 -18.64 -3.34 -4.77
C VAL A 631 -17.22 -3.34 -4.19
N SER A 632 -16.46 -2.29 -4.48
CA SER A 632 -15.14 -2.10 -3.90
C SER A 632 -15.25 -1.99 -2.37
N GLY A 633 -14.33 -2.66 -1.63
CA GLY A 633 -14.37 -2.67 -0.16
C GLY A 633 -15.48 -3.52 0.47
N SER A 634 -16.29 -4.30 -0.29
CA SER A 634 -17.38 -5.12 0.27
C SER A 634 -16.94 -6.36 1.08
N GLY A 635 -15.63 -6.66 1.14
CA GLY A 635 -15.10 -7.77 1.91
C GLY A 635 -14.70 -9.01 1.10
N LYS A 636 -14.67 -8.94 -0.24
CA LYS A 636 -14.26 -10.06 -1.13
C LYS A 636 -12.88 -10.61 -0.77
N SER A 637 -11.87 -9.76 -0.68
CA SER A 637 -10.50 -10.17 -0.33
C SER A 637 -10.40 -10.66 1.11
N SER A 638 -11.14 -10.07 2.05
CA SER A 638 -11.20 -10.55 3.44
C SER A 638 -11.78 -11.97 3.52
N LEU A 639 -12.83 -12.27 2.74
CA LEU A 639 -13.46 -13.60 2.71
C LEU A 639 -12.53 -14.64 2.06
N ILE A 640 -12.00 -14.33 0.86
CA ILE A 640 -11.26 -15.30 0.04
C ILE A 640 -9.77 -15.32 0.39
N ASN A 641 -9.08 -14.15 0.30
CA ASN A 641 -7.62 -14.10 0.40
C ASN A 641 -7.12 -14.14 1.84
N GLU A 642 -7.88 -13.53 2.79
CA GLU A 642 -7.42 -13.41 4.19
C GLU A 642 -8.08 -14.43 5.12
N THR A 643 -9.22 -15.04 4.74
CA THR A 643 -9.87 -16.10 5.53
C THR A 643 -9.71 -17.46 4.88
N LEU A 644 -10.35 -17.71 3.73
CA LEU A 644 -10.42 -19.03 3.10
C LEU A 644 -9.04 -19.56 2.69
N MET A 645 -8.27 -18.74 1.99
CA MET A 645 -6.97 -19.15 1.44
C MET A 645 -5.94 -19.54 2.52
N PRO A 646 -5.73 -18.76 3.61
CA PRO A 646 -4.82 -19.17 4.70
C PRO A 646 -5.24 -20.49 5.37
N ILE A 647 -6.55 -20.71 5.58
CA ILE A 647 -7.06 -21.96 6.14
C ILE A 647 -6.67 -23.14 5.26
N LEU A 648 -6.91 -23.03 3.94
CA LEU A 648 -6.59 -24.08 2.99
C LEU A 648 -5.08 -24.31 2.85
N LYS A 649 -4.27 -23.27 2.80
CA LYS A 649 -2.80 -23.38 2.80
C LYS A 649 -2.27 -24.08 4.04
N ASN A 650 -2.81 -23.77 5.21
CA ASN A 650 -2.44 -24.43 6.47
C ASN A 650 -2.75 -25.93 6.44
N LYS A 651 -3.91 -26.31 5.92
CA LYS A 651 -4.37 -27.71 5.91
C LYS A 651 -3.72 -28.52 4.80
N LEU A 652 -3.61 -27.98 3.58
CA LEU A 652 -3.13 -28.70 2.40
C LEU A 652 -1.61 -28.60 2.21
N HIS A 653 -1.02 -27.43 2.52
CA HIS A 653 0.42 -27.18 2.31
C HIS A 653 1.22 -27.07 3.60
N ARG A 654 0.61 -27.31 4.78
CA ARG A 654 1.25 -27.20 6.10
C ARG A 654 1.90 -25.81 6.32
N ALA A 655 1.32 -24.77 5.70
CA ALA A 655 1.71 -23.39 5.99
C ALA A 655 1.33 -23.03 7.44
N LYS A 656 1.90 -21.94 7.95
CA LYS A 656 1.59 -21.41 9.29
C LYS A 656 1.07 -19.98 9.13
N LEU A 657 0.02 -19.81 8.31
CA LEU A 657 -0.62 -18.50 8.09
C LEU A 657 -1.74 -18.31 9.12
N ARG A 658 -1.96 -17.08 9.53
CA ARG A 658 -3.07 -16.74 10.44
C ARG A 658 -4.28 -16.31 9.58
N PRO A 659 -5.36 -17.11 9.54
CA PRO A 659 -6.59 -16.68 8.89
C PRO A 659 -7.28 -15.61 9.74
N LEU A 660 -8.11 -14.78 9.10
CA LEU A 660 -9.07 -13.97 9.83
C LEU A 660 -10.04 -14.87 10.64
N PRO A 661 -10.67 -14.34 11.69
CA PRO A 661 -11.54 -15.13 12.56
C PRO A 661 -12.71 -15.76 11.79
N PHE A 662 -12.99 -17.04 12.11
CA PHE A 662 -14.08 -17.84 11.55
C PHE A 662 -14.47 -18.95 12.53
N ASP A 663 -15.66 -19.52 12.41
CA ASP A 663 -16.13 -20.59 13.31
C ASP A 663 -15.66 -21.98 12.86
N SER A 664 -15.95 -22.36 11.62
CA SER A 664 -15.61 -23.70 11.12
C SER A 664 -15.51 -23.75 9.60
N ILE A 665 -14.84 -24.79 9.10
CA ILE A 665 -14.79 -25.11 7.68
C ILE A 665 -14.99 -26.60 7.45
N GLU A 666 -15.86 -26.95 6.51
CA GLU A 666 -16.20 -28.32 6.14
C GLU A 666 -15.87 -28.59 4.67
N GLY A 667 -15.59 -29.84 4.30
CA GLY A 667 -15.38 -30.24 2.91
C GLY A 667 -13.94 -30.14 2.40
N ILE A 668 -12.95 -29.75 3.19
CA ILE A 668 -11.52 -29.65 2.78
C ILE A 668 -10.99 -30.97 2.20
N LYS A 669 -11.46 -32.12 2.71
CA LYS A 669 -11.05 -33.45 2.22
C LYS A 669 -11.39 -33.72 0.75
N ASN A 670 -12.27 -32.93 0.18
CA ASN A 670 -12.69 -33.02 -1.22
C ASN A 670 -11.72 -32.32 -2.17
N ILE A 671 -10.70 -31.62 -1.62
CA ILE A 671 -9.70 -30.85 -2.34
C ILE A 671 -8.32 -31.44 -2.06
N ASP A 672 -7.58 -31.78 -3.10
CA ASP A 672 -6.25 -32.36 -3.00
C ASP A 672 -5.14 -31.31 -3.14
N LYS A 673 -5.40 -30.21 -3.83
CA LYS A 673 -4.42 -29.15 -4.09
C LYS A 673 -5.09 -27.78 -4.18
N LEU A 674 -4.41 -26.76 -3.63
CA LEU A 674 -4.77 -25.36 -3.78
C LEU A 674 -3.73 -24.66 -4.65
N ILE A 675 -4.18 -23.88 -5.63
CA ILE A 675 -3.34 -23.06 -6.48
C ILE A 675 -3.84 -21.62 -6.44
N GLU A 676 -2.99 -20.74 -6.00
CA GLU A 676 -3.22 -19.29 -5.98
C GLU A 676 -2.57 -18.66 -7.20
N ILE A 677 -3.31 -17.80 -7.89
CA ILE A 677 -2.85 -17.03 -9.04
C ILE A 677 -3.11 -15.55 -8.75
N ASP A 678 -2.10 -14.90 -8.20
CA ASP A 678 -2.09 -13.49 -7.82
C ASP A 678 -1.30 -12.63 -8.83
N GLN A 679 -1.40 -11.30 -8.70
CA GLN A 679 -0.71 -10.33 -9.55
C GLN A 679 0.77 -10.12 -9.21
N ASN A 680 1.29 -10.79 -8.17
CA ASN A 680 2.69 -10.64 -7.78
C ASN A 680 3.63 -11.09 -8.90
N PRO A 681 4.75 -10.41 -9.11
CA PRO A 681 5.74 -10.80 -10.11
C PRO A 681 6.20 -12.26 -9.94
N ILE A 682 6.44 -12.96 -11.05
CA ILE A 682 6.96 -14.34 -11.05
C ILE A 682 8.39 -14.47 -10.51
N GLY A 683 9.02 -13.36 -10.15
CA GLY A 683 10.32 -13.29 -9.51
C GLY A 683 10.76 -11.87 -9.24
N ARG A 684 11.54 -11.68 -8.17
CA ARG A 684 12.04 -10.38 -7.71
C ARG A 684 13.41 -9.99 -8.27
N SER A 685 14.06 -10.89 -9.00
CA SER A 685 15.39 -10.69 -9.55
C SER A 685 15.34 -10.39 -11.05
N PRO A 686 16.19 -9.52 -11.60
CA PRO A 686 16.32 -9.30 -13.03
C PRO A 686 16.69 -10.58 -13.82
N ARG A 687 17.17 -11.62 -13.15
CA ARG A 687 17.49 -12.93 -13.72
C ARG A 687 16.29 -13.87 -13.82
N SER A 688 15.20 -13.56 -13.11
CA SER A 688 13.94 -14.30 -13.25
C SER A 688 13.29 -13.92 -14.58
N ASN A 689 12.83 -14.91 -15.35
CA ASN A 689 12.22 -14.72 -16.66
C ASN A 689 11.24 -15.87 -16.98
N PRO A 690 10.41 -15.75 -18.05
CA PRO A 690 9.48 -16.80 -18.48
C PRO A 690 10.11 -18.17 -18.63
N ALA A 691 11.30 -18.26 -19.23
CA ALA A 691 11.99 -19.53 -19.46
C ALA A 691 12.40 -20.24 -18.16
N THR A 692 12.83 -19.46 -17.13
CA THR A 692 13.21 -20.03 -15.84
C THR A 692 12.01 -20.41 -14.99
N PHE A 693 10.96 -19.59 -15.02
CA PHE A 693 9.75 -19.80 -14.22
C PHE A 693 9.00 -21.08 -14.67
N THR A 694 8.82 -21.27 -15.96
CA THR A 694 8.16 -22.45 -16.54
C THR A 694 9.04 -23.69 -16.53
N GLY A 695 10.33 -23.54 -16.20
CA GLY A 695 11.31 -24.63 -16.25
C GLY A 695 11.72 -25.05 -17.67
N VAL A 696 11.30 -24.33 -18.71
CA VAL A 696 11.68 -24.60 -20.09
C VAL A 696 13.17 -24.38 -20.30
N MET A 697 13.77 -23.44 -19.54
CA MET A 697 15.21 -23.18 -19.61
C MET A 697 16.07 -24.41 -19.29
N SER A 698 15.60 -25.30 -18.43
CA SER A 698 16.34 -26.54 -18.10
C SER A 698 16.36 -27.48 -19.31
N ASP A 699 15.27 -27.65 -20.02
CA ASP A 699 15.17 -28.48 -21.21
C ASP A 699 16.01 -27.89 -22.34
N ILE A 700 15.99 -26.56 -22.52
CA ILE A 700 16.81 -25.85 -23.51
C ILE A 700 18.31 -26.04 -23.21
N ARG A 701 18.76 -25.93 -21.95
CA ARG A 701 20.17 -26.15 -21.58
C ARG A 701 20.62 -27.57 -21.86
N ASN A 702 19.80 -28.58 -21.60
CA ASN A 702 20.08 -29.96 -21.91
C ASN A 702 20.22 -30.18 -23.44
N LEU A 703 19.34 -29.53 -24.21
CA LEU A 703 19.43 -29.57 -25.67
C LEU A 703 20.72 -28.94 -26.19
N PHE A 704 21.18 -27.82 -25.63
CA PHE A 704 22.43 -27.18 -26.00
C PHE A 704 23.64 -28.02 -25.61
N GLU A 705 23.63 -28.71 -24.46
CA GLU A 705 24.68 -29.70 -24.07
C GLU A 705 24.80 -30.78 -25.10
N ASP A 706 23.73 -31.24 -25.73
CA ASP A 706 23.69 -32.31 -26.74
C ASP A 706 24.17 -31.90 -28.11
N THR A 707 24.41 -30.61 -28.37
CA THR A 707 24.91 -30.12 -29.65
C THR A 707 26.34 -30.59 -29.91
N PRO A 708 26.73 -30.82 -31.19
CA PRO A 708 28.10 -31.20 -31.55
C PRO A 708 29.14 -30.21 -31.03
N ASP A 709 28.88 -28.92 -31.17
CA ASP A 709 29.80 -27.84 -30.72
C ASP A 709 30.03 -27.86 -29.20
N ALA A 710 29.02 -28.14 -28.40
CA ALA A 710 29.14 -28.23 -26.95
C ALA A 710 29.91 -29.49 -26.55
N LYS A 711 29.64 -30.64 -27.22
CA LYS A 711 30.37 -31.89 -26.96
C LYS A 711 31.85 -31.79 -27.27
N VAL A 712 32.19 -31.18 -28.40
CA VAL A 712 33.63 -30.93 -28.75
C VAL A 712 34.33 -30.06 -27.75
N ARG A 713 33.64 -29.07 -27.15
CA ARG A 713 34.18 -28.15 -26.16
C ARG A 713 34.07 -28.68 -24.71
N GLY A 714 33.44 -29.84 -24.51
CA GLY A 714 33.21 -30.42 -23.18
C GLY A 714 32.24 -29.62 -22.32
N PHE A 715 31.34 -28.84 -22.94
CA PHE A 715 30.39 -27.98 -22.22
C PHE A 715 29.18 -28.77 -21.73
N LYS A 716 28.88 -28.65 -20.44
CA LYS A 716 27.72 -29.26 -19.79
C LYS A 716 26.56 -28.27 -19.68
N ALA A 717 25.35 -28.73 -19.34
CA ALA A 717 24.13 -27.89 -19.21
C ALA A 717 24.32 -26.68 -18.28
N GLY A 718 25.19 -26.82 -17.25
CA GLY A 718 25.55 -25.70 -16.36
C GLY A 718 26.24 -24.55 -17.07
N ARG A 719 26.99 -24.81 -18.17
CA ARG A 719 27.64 -23.77 -18.97
C ARG A 719 26.65 -22.79 -19.59
N PHE A 720 25.45 -23.29 -19.96
CA PHE A 720 24.36 -22.52 -20.54
C PHE A 720 23.42 -21.91 -19.52
N SER A 721 23.83 -21.86 -18.23
CA SER A 721 23.08 -21.18 -17.17
C SER A 721 23.69 -19.81 -16.90
N PHE A 722 22.85 -18.76 -16.93
CA PHE A 722 23.25 -17.41 -16.49
C PHE A 722 23.24 -17.24 -14.97
N ASN A 723 22.78 -18.24 -14.21
CA ASN A 723 22.75 -18.21 -12.73
C ASN A 723 24.02 -18.83 -12.10
N VAL A 724 24.76 -19.65 -12.85
CA VAL A 724 25.93 -20.39 -12.35
C VAL A 724 27.20 -19.81 -12.95
N PRO A 725 28.32 -19.68 -12.18
CA PRO A 725 29.59 -19.26 -12.71
C PRO A 725 30.10 -20.20 -13.83
N GLY A 726 30.92 -19.68 -14.72
CA GLY A 726 31.54 -20.45 -15.81
C GLY A 726 31.12 -20.01 -17.21
N GLY A 727 29.81 -20.03 -17.53
CA GLY A 727 29.28 -19.60 -18.84
C GLY A 727 28.72 -18.21 -18.89
N ARG A 728 28.35 -17.64 -17.73
CA ARG A 728 27.73 -16.32 -17.62
C ARG A 728 28.77 -15.19 -17.73
N CYS A 729 28.31 -14.00 -18.07
CA CYS A 729 29.11 -12.77 -17.88
C CYS A 729 29.29 -12.51 -16.39
N GLU A 730 30.52 -12.41 -15.92
CA GLU A 730 30.80 -12.19 -14.49
C GLU A 730 30.67 -10.72 -14.08
N ALA A 731 30.78 -9.76 -15.00
CA ALA A 731 30.61 -8.32 -14.70
C ALA A 731 29.17 -7.99 -14.27
N CYS A 732 28.16 -8.63 -14.87
CA CYS A 732 26.76 -8.47 -14.49
C CYS A 732 26.19 -9.71 -13.77
N ASN A 733 27.01 -10.70 -13.44
CA ASN A 733 26.58 -11.96 -12.85
C ASN A 733 25.42 -12.65 -13.60
N GLY A 734 25.40 -12.51 -14.93
CA GLY A 734 24.37 -13.08 -15.78
C GLY A 734 23.04 -12.31 -15.84
N ALA A 735 22.97 -11.14 -15.22
CA ALA A 735 21.76 -10.30 -15.26
C ALA A 735 21.54 -9.60 -16.61
N GLY A 736 22.61 -9.34 -17.36
CA GLY A 736 22.59 -8.53 -18.59
C GLY A 736 22.60 -7.03 -18.34
N ILE A 737 22.22 -6.63 -17.12
CA ILE A 737 22.14 -5.22 -16.67
C ILE A 737 22.95 -5.06 -15.38
N LYS A 738 23.35 -3.83 -15.10
CA LYS A 738 23.90 -3.37 -13.82
C LYS A 738 22.88 -2.46 -13.15
N VAL A 739 22.56 -2.72 -11.91
CA VAL A 739 21.68 -1.87 -11.11
C VAL A 739 22.55 -0.82 -10.41
N ILE A 740 22.30 0.44 -10.70
CA ILE A 740 22.97 1.57 -10.03
C ILE A 740 22.00 2.08 -8.97
N GLU A 741 22.34 1.85 -7.71
CA GLU A 741 21.56 2.38 -6.59
C GLU A 741 21.87 3.88 -6.41
N MET A 742 20.82 4.69 -6.31
CA MET A 742 20.94 6.12 -6.04
C MET A 742 20.36 6.42 -4.65
N ASN A 743 21.05 7.22 -3.84
CA ASN A 743 20.73 7.44 -2.44
C ASN A 743 19.34 8.08 -2.20
N PHE A 744 18.76 8.79 -3.16
CA PHE A 744 17.46 9.49 -3.00
C PHE A 744 16.53 9.31 -4.21
N LEU A 745 16.94 8.55 -5.21
CA LEU A 745 16.18 8.29 -6.43
C LEU A 745 15.99 6.79 -6.63
N PRO A 746 15.00 6.36 -7.41
CA PRO A 746 14.88 4.95 -7.81
C PRO A 746 16.16 4.45 -8.49
N SER A 747 16.52 3.21 -8.20
CA SER A 747 17.68 2.56 -8.83
C SER A 747 17.53 2.53 -10.36
N VAL A 748 18.61 2.82 -11.08
CA VAL A 748 18.62 2.82 -12.55
C VAL A 748 19.27 1.54 -13.06
N ASN A 749 18.61 0.90 -14.03
CA ASN A 749 19.12 -0.27 -14.72
C ASN A 749 19.90 0.16 -15.97
N VAL A 750 21.18 -0.16 -16.04
CA VAL A 750 22.04 0.14 -17.20
C VAL A 750 22.48 -1.15 -17.85
N VAL A 751 22.45 -1.23 -19.17
CA VAL A 751 22.92 -2.40 -19.93
C VAL A 751 24.40 -2.68 -19.58
N CYS A 752 24.75 -3.94 -19.39
CA CYS A 752 26.12 -4.30 -19.07
C CYS A 752 27.07 -4.06 -20.25
N ASP A 753 28.11 -3.27 -20.04
CA ASP A 753 29.07 -2.86 -21.07
C ASP A 753 29.85 -4.05 -21.68
N GLU A 754 30.15 -5.08 -20.85
CA GLU A 754 30.93 -6.25 -21.32
C GLU A 754 30.09 -7.17 -22.20
N CYS A 755 28.94 -7.63 -21.72
CA CYS A 755 28.13 -8.57 -22.48
C CYS A 755 27.07 -7.89 -23.38
N ARG A 756 26.90 -6.56 -23.27
CA ARG A 756 25.92 -5.78 -24.03
C ARG A 756 24.50 -6.38 -23.95
N GLY A 757 24.08 -6.74 -22.73
CA GLY A 757 22.79 -7.36 -22.49
C GLY A 757 22.72 -8.88 -22.70
N ARG A 758 23.68 -9.49 -23.37
CA ARG A 758 23.67 -10.90 -23.80
C ARG A 758 23.84 -11.95 -22.68
N ARG A 759 24.13 -11.52 -21.44
CA ARG A 759 24.20 -12.35 -20.20
C ARG A 759 25.31 -13.40 -20.16
N TYR A 760 25.90 -13.82 -21.25
CA TYR A 760 26.87 -14.90 -21.38
C TYR A 760 28.23 -14.43 -21.89
N LYS A 761 29.25 -15.27 -21.70
CA LYS A 761 30.57 -15.13 -22.32
C LYS A 761 30.52 -15.49 -23.79
N GLU A 762 31.39 -14.91 -24.61
CA GLU A 762 31.47 -15.18 -26.05
C GLU A 762 31.70 -16.68 -26.38
N ASP A 763 32.49 -17.39 -25.57
CA ASP A 763 32.70 -18.83 -25.77
C ASP A 763 31.41 -19.65 -25.65
N THR A 764 30.50 -19.21 -24.74
CA THR A 764 29.18 -19.84 -24.56
C THR A 764 28.24 -19.51 -25.72
N LEU A 765 28.32 -18.29 -26.22
CA LEU A 765 27.55 -17.81 -27.36
C LEU A 765 27.99 -18.42 -28.70
N ALA A 766 29.23 -18.95 -28.77
CA ALA A 766 29.75 -19.64 -29.96
C ALA A 766 29.09 -21.00 -30.21
N VAL A 767 28.30 -21.54 -29.29
CA VAL A 767 27.55 -22.79 -29.47
C VAL A 767 26.16 -22.49 -30.06
N HIS A 768 25.81 -23.17 -31.13
CA HIS A 768 24.57 -22.96 -31.88
C HIS A 768 23.71 -24.21 -31.95
N TYR A 769 22.40 -24.01 -31.88
CA TYR A 769 21.39 -25.00 -32.25
C TYR A 769 20.52 -24.42 -33.37
N LYS A 770 20.43 -25.08 -34.51
CA LYS A 770 19.79 -24.60 -35.74
C LYS A 770 20.17 -23.15 -36.09
N GLY A 771 21.43 -22.77 -35.92
CA GLY A 771 21.95 -21.43 -36.24
C GLY A 771 21.68 -20.34 -35.20
N LYS A 772 21.06 -20.66 -34.09
CA LYS A 772 20.77 -19.74 -32.99
C LYS A 772 21.61 -20.10 -31.73
N ASN A 773 22.21 -19.14 -31.09
CA ASN A 773 22.88 -19.31 -29.80
C ASN A 773 21.89 -19.20 -28.64
N ILE A 774 22.34 -19.43 -27.41
CA ILE A 774 21.47 -19.43 -26.23
C ILE A 774 20.86 -18.05 -25.93
N ASN A 775 21.53 -16.94 -26.25
CA ASN A 775 20.98 -15.61 -26.09
C ASN A 775 19.93 -15.32 -27.17
N ASP A 776 20.16 -15.70 -28.41
CA ASP A 776 19.19 -15.54 -29.49
C ASP A 776 17.87 -16.27 -29.15
N VAL A 777 17.97 -17.43 -28.47
CA VAL A 777 16.79 -18.17 -28.01
C VAL A 777 16.06 -17.41 -26.88
N LEU A 778 16.78 -16.76 -25.97
CA LEU A 778 16.18 -15.96 -24.93
C LEU A 778 15.52 -14.69 -25.46
N GLU A 779 16.04 -14.14 -26.53
CA GLU A 779 15.45 -12.96 -27.20
C GLU A 779 14.27 -13.29 -28.14
N MET A 780 13.99 -14.59 -28.39
CA MET A 780 12.81 -14.97 -29.19
C MET A 780 11.51 -14.67 -28.44
N PRO A 781 10.50 -14.14 -29.15
CA PRO A 781 9.11 -14.21 -28.69
C PRO A 781 8.67 -15.66 -28.48
N ILE A 782 7.83 -15.91 -27.47
CA ILE A 782 7.37 -17.27 -27.11
C ILE A 782 6.70 -17.98 -28.31
N SER A 783 5.96 -17.23 -29.15
CA SER A 783 5.34 -17.77 -30.36
C SER A 783 6.38 -18.27 -31.39
N GLU A 784 7.45 -17.50 -31.62
CA GLU A 784 8.56 -17.91 -32.50
C GLU A 784 9.32 -19.11 -31.90
N ALA A 785 9.61 -19.03 -30.57
CA ALA A 785 10.27 -20.13 -29.86
C ALA A 785 9.43 -21.43 -29.92
N TYR A 786 8.09 -21.34 -29.84
CA TYR A 786 7.22 -22.50 -29.97
C TYR A 786 7.38 -23.18 -31.36
N GLU A 787 7.34 -22.43 -32.44
CA GLU A 787 7.54 -22.99 -33.81
C GLU A 787 8.99 -23.52 -33.97
N PHE A 788 10.00 -22.84 -33.44
CA PHE A 788 11.41 -23.24 -33.48
C PHE A 788 11.66 -24.59 -32.77
N PHE A 789 11.05 -24.81 -31.61
CA PHE A 789 11.20 -26.01 -30.78
C PHE A 789 10.07 -27.03 -30.98
N LYS A 790 9.17 -26.87 -31.94
CA LYS A 790 8.03 -27.73 -32.20
C LYS A 790 8.40 -29.24 -32.34
N PRO A 791 9.61 -29.59 -32.89
CA PRO A 791 10.05 -30.98 -32.97
C PRO A 791 10.45 -31.59 -31.61
N ILE A 792 10.53 -30.78 -30.51
CA ILE A 792 10.98 -31.25 -29.21
C ILE A 792 9.80 -31.20 -28.23
N PRO A 793 9.09 -32.35 -28.00
CA PRO A 793 7.83 -32.36 -27.26
C PRO A 793 7.91 -31.78 -25.83
N ALA A 794 9.03 -31.97 -25.14
CA ALA A 794 9.21 -31.47 -23.76
C ALA A 794 9.22 -29.94 -23.69
N ILE A 795 9.86 -29.27 -24.66
CA ILE A 795 9.91 -27.83 -24.79
C ILE A 795 8.61 -27.30 -25.38
N ALA A 796 8.17 -27.88 -26.50
CA ALA A 796 7.01 -27.45 -27.25
C ALA A 796 5.72 -27.40 -26.40
N ARG A 797 5.48 -28.44 -25.56
CA ARG A 797 4.32 -28.48 -24.67
C ARG A 797 4.28 -27.29 -23.68
N LYS A 798 5.41 -26.92 -23.10
CA LYS A 798 5.49 -25.78 -22.15
C LYS A 798 5.31 -24.44 -22.87
N LEU A 799 5.92 -24.30 -24.06
CA LEU A 799 5.77 -23.08 -24.86
C LEU A 799 4.36 -22.94 -25.41
N LYS A 800 3.70 -24.07 -25.81
CA LYS A 800 2.30 -24.04 -26.24
C LYS A 800 1.38 -23.50 -25.15
N ALA A 801 1.52 -23.95 -23.91
CA ALA A 801 0.71 -23.43 -22.79
C ALA A 801 0.85 -21.91 -22.60
N LEU A 802 2.05 -21.36 -22.84
CA LEU A 802 2.26 -19.92 -22.82
C LEU A 802 1.59 -19.21 -24.00
N VAL A 803 1.58 -19.78 -25.16
CA VAL A 803 0.85 -19.27 -26.35
C VAL A 803 -0.66 -19.32 -26.09
N ASP A 804 -1.15 -20.44 -25.55
CA ASP A 804 -2.59 -20.69 -25.31
C ASP A 804 -3.19 -19.70 -24.28
N VAL A 805 -2.37 -19.10 -23.39
CA VAL A 805 -2.79 -18.02 -22.47
C VAL A 805 -2.58 -16.60 -23.04
N GLY A 806 -2.23 -16.48 -24.33
CA GLY A 806 -2.05 -15.19 -25.00
C GLY A 806 -0.72 -14.49 -24.73
N LEU A 807 0.33 -15.20 -24.25
CA LEU A 807 1.66 -14.64 -23.95
C LEU A 807 2.67 -14.86 -25.10
N GLY A 808 2.20 -15.14 -26.31
CA GLY A 808 3.06 -15.42 -27.45
C GLY A 808 4.02 -14.29 -27.84
N TYR A 809 3.70 -13.05 -27.52
CA TYR A 809 4.51 -11.86 -27.82
C TYR A 809 5.63 -11.59 -26.81
N VAL A 810 5.57 -12.17 -25.61
CA VAL A 810 6.56 -12.00 -24.56
C VAL A 810 7.85 -12.75 -24.94
N HIS A 811 9.02 -12.15 -24.70
CA HIS A 811 10.30 -12.80 -24.96
C HIS A 811 10.65 -13.81 -23.85
N LEU A 812 11.24 -14.95 -24.22
CA LEU A 812 11.63 -16.00 -23.25
C LEU A 812 12.57 -15.52 -22.14
N GLY A 813 13.47 -14.60 -22.47
CA GLY A 813 14.43 -14.01 -21.55
C GLY A 813 13.98 -12.69 -20.92
N GLN A 814 12.76 -12.21 -21.19
CA GLN A 814 12.26 -10.95 -20.62
C GLN A 814 12.30 -11.00 -19.08
N SER A 815 12.82 -9.94 -18.47
CA SER A 815 12.91 -9.89 -17.00
C SER A 815 11.53 -9.92 -16.34
N ALA A 816 11.37 -10.73 -15.30
CA ALA A 816 10.12 -10.84 -14.56
C ALA A 816 9.63 -9.51 -13.97
N VAL A 817 10.55 -8.59 -13.65
CA VAL A 817 10.23 -7.27 -13.09
C VAL A 817 9.70 -6.27 -14.14
N THR A 818 9.79 -6.60 -15.42
CA THR A 818 9.22 -5.79 -16.52
C THR A 818 7.87 -6.31 -17.02
N LEU A 819 7.41 -7.45 -16.48
CA LEU A 819 6.09 -7.98 -16.80
C LEU A 819 5.01 -7.22 -16.03
N SER A 820 3.89 -6.99 -16.69
CA SER A 820 2.69 -6.47 -16.03
C SER A 820 2.10 -7.50 -15.05
N GLY A 821 1.24 -7.04 -14.12
CA GLY A 821 0.54 -7.92 -13.18
C GLY A 821 -0.26 -9.01 -13.92
N GLY A 822 -1.01 -8.65 -14.96
CA GLY A 822 -1.77 -9.60 -15.78
C GLY A 822 -0.91 -10.58 -16.57
N GLU A 823 0.25 -10.15 -17.10
CA GLU A 823 1.21 -11.06 -17.73
C GLU A 823 1.77 -12.07 -16.74
N SER A 824 2.11 -11.61 -15.52
CA SER A 824 2.59 -12.47 -14.43
C SER A 824 1.55 -13.50 -14.01
N GLN A 825 0.27 -13.13 -13.91
CA GLN A 825 -0.84 -14.05 -13.61
C GLN A 825 -1.01 -15.10 -14.71
N ARG A 826 -1.07 -14.67 -15.99
CA ARG A 826 -1.18 -15.60 -17.13
C ARG A 826 0.02 -16.54 -17.21
N MET A 827 1.22 -16.06 -16.83
CA MET A 827 2.41 -16.91 -16.76
C MET A 827 2.27 -18.01 -15.68
N LYS A 828 1.72 -17.68 -14.51
CA LYS A 828 1.42 -18.63 -13.44
C LYS A 828 0.37 -19.64 -13.88
N LEU A 829 -0.68 -19.18 -14.54
CA LEU A 829 -1.74 -20.03 -15.10
C LEU A 829 -1.17 -21.00 -16.13
N ALA A 830 -0.35 -20.53 -17.08
CA ALA A 830 0.30 -21.38 -18.07
C ALA A 830 1.16 -22.48 -17.42
N ALA A 831 1.86 -22.16 -16.32
CA ALA A 831 2.66 -23.14 -15.59
C ALA A 831 1.83 -24.29 -14.99
N GLU A 832 0.56 -24.10 -14.72
CA GLU A 832 -0.33 -25.16 -14.23
C GLU A 832 -0.94 -25.98 -15.38
N LEU A 833 -1.19 -25.39 -16.54
CA LEU A 833 -1.81 -26.07 -17.69
C LEU A 833 -1.01 -27.26 -18.24
N PHE A 834 0.33 -27.21 -18.17
CA PHE A 834 1.14 -28.33 -18.62
C PHE A 834 1.39 -29.40 -17.56
N ARG A 835 0.92 -29.18 -16.32
CA ARG A 835 0.95 -30.19 -15.25
C ARG A 835 -0.23 -31.16 -15.41
N LYS A 836 -0.06 -32.36 -14.88
CA LYS A 836 -1.15 -33.38 -14.92
C LYS A 836 -2.26 -32.95 -13.95
N ALA A 837 -3.46 -32.76 -14.44
CA ALA A 837 -4.63 -32.46 -13.63
C ALA A 837 -5.01 -33.65 -12.73
N THR A 838 -5.41 -33.39 -11.50
CA THR A 838 -5.90 -34.38 -10.54
C THR A 838 -7.43 -34.48 -10.55
N GLY A 839 -8.11 -33.43 -11.02
CA GLY A 839 -9.58 -33.35 -11.07
C GLY A 839 -10.22 -32.80 -9.78
N ASN A 840 -9.43 -32.57 -8.72
CA ASN A 840 -9.91 -32.05 -7.41
C ASN A 840 -9.07 -30.85 -6.96
N THR A 841 -8.46 -30.11 -7.89
CA THR A 841 -7.68 -28.93 -7.57
C THR A 841 -8.59 -27.71 -7.47
N LEU A 842 -8.39 -26.92 -6.41
CA LEU A 842 -9.02 -25.60 -6.26
C LEU A 842 -8.07 -24.51 -6.73
N TYR A 843 -8.50 -23.74 -7.72
CA TYR A 843 -7.81 -22.56 -8.22
C TYR A 843 -8.48 -21.31 -7.64
N ILE A 844 -7.70 -20.37 -7.10
CA ILE A 844 -8.18 -19.07 -6.65
C ILE A 844 -7.43 -17.99 -7.44
N LEU A 845 -8.20 -17.16 -8.17
CA LEU A 845 -7.68 -16.07 -8.99
C LEU A 845 -8.23 -14.73 -8.48
N ASP A 846 -7.35 -13.75 -8.37
CA ASP A 846 -7.69 -12.39 -7.94
C ASP A 846 -7.54 -11.42 -9.10
N GLU A 847 -8.67 -10.88 -9.61
CA GLU A 847 -8.79 -9.93 -10.71
C GLU A 847 -7.91 -10.25 -11.94
N PRO A 848 -8.01 -11.44 -12.54
CA PRO A 848 -7.11 -11.85 -13.62
C PRO A 848 -7.37 -11.14 -14.95
N THR A 849 -8.43 -10.34 -15.08
CA THR A 849 -8.71 -9.55 -16.29
C THR A 849 -8.02 -8.20 -16.33
N THR A 850 -7.28 -7.85 -15.29
CA THR A 850 -6.52 -6.60 -15.21
C THR A 850 -5.61 -6.40 -16.42
N GLY A 851 -5.76 -5.27 -17.13
CA GLY A 851 -4.97 -4.93 -18.32
C GLY A 851 -5.26 -5.77 -19.56
N LEU A 852 -6.39 -6.49 -19.60
CA LEU A 852 -6.76 -7.34 -20.73
C LEU A 852 -7.79 -6.68 -21.63
N HIS A 853 -7.52 -6.73 -22.94
CA HIS A 853 -8.50 -6.43 -23.97
C HIS A 853 -9.55 -7.57 -24.09
N PHE A 854 -10.73 -7.31 -24.62
CA PHE A 854 -11.82 -8.30 -24.79
C PHE A 854 -11.36 -9.60 -25.44
N GLU A 855 -10.51 -9.54 -26.47
CA GLU A 855 -9.98 -10.75 -27.13
C GLU A 855 -9.07 -11.55 -26.20
N ASP A 856 -8.25 -10.87 -25.35
CA ASP A 856 -7.43 -11.54 -24.34
C ASP A 856 -8.30 -12.18 -23.24
N ILE A 857 -9.41 -11.52 -22.84
CA ILE A 857 -10.39 -12.07 -21.89
C ILE A 857 -11.04 -13.34 -22.45
N LYS A 858 -11.38 -13.35 -23.73
CA LYS A 858 -11.94 -14.52 -24.39
C LYS A 858 -10.96 -15.71 -24.39
N VAL A 859 -9.69 -15.46 -24.63
CA VAL A 859 -8.63 -16.49 -24.55
C VAL A 859 -8.51 -17.01 -23.11
N LEU A 860 -8.46 -16.10 -22.11
CA LEU A 860 -8.41 -16.48 -20.70
C LEU A 860 -9.61 -17.33 -20.28
N LEU A 861 -10.82 -16.94 -20.66
CA LEU A 861 -12.04 -17.71 -20.40
C LEU A 861 -11.96 -19.13 -20.97
N GLY A 862 -11.45 -19.30 -22.19
CA GLY A 862 -11.25 -20.61 -22.79
C GLY A 862 -10.36 -21.53 -21.95
N VAL A 863 -9.29 -20.96 -21.36
CA VAL A 863 -8.38 -21.67 -20.47
C VAL A 863 -9.05 -22.04 -19.16
N LEU A 864 -9.76 -21.08 -18.52
CA LEU A 864 -10.44 -21.33 -17.24
C LEU A 864 -11.55 -22.38 -17.39
N GLN A 865 -12.32 -22.33 -18.48
CA GLN A 865 -13.33 -23.34 -18.79
C GLN A 865 -12.71 -24.74 -18.94
N GLN A 866 -11.57 -24.87 -19.67
CA GLN A 866 -10.84 -26.13 -19.78
C GLN A 866 -10.40 -26.71 -18.44
N LEU A 867 -9.95 -25.86 -17.46
CA LEU A 867 -9.60 -26.33 -16.14
C LEU A 867 -10.81 -26.89 -15.39
N VAL A 868 -11.96 -26.24 -15.50
CA VAL A 868 -13.20 -26.71 -14.85
C VAL A 868 -13.73 -27.99 -15.54
N ASP A 869 -13.65 -28.10 -16.86
CA ASP A 869 -14.04 -29.30 -17.61
C ASP A 869 -13.21 -30.54 -17.24
N GLN A 870 -11.99 -30.34 -16.71
CA GLN A 870 -11.15 -31.39 -16.16
C GLN A 870 -11.56 -31.83 -14.73
N GLY A 871 -12.67 -31.29 -14.17
CA GLY A 871 -13.20 -31.61 -12.84
C GLY A 871 -12.73 -30.68 -11.74
N ASN A 872 -11.86 -29.72 -12.03
CA ASN A 872 -11.34 -28.78 -11.02
C ASN A 872 -12.38 -27.71 -10.64
N THR A 873 -12.15 -27.04 -9.53
CA THR A 873 -12.94 -25.88 -9.11
C THR A 873 -12.12 -24.61 -9.32
N VAL A 874 -12.74 -23.59 -9.89
CA VAL A 874 -12.14 -22.28 -10.08
C VAL A 874 -12.97 -21.23 -9.34
N ILE A 875 -12.36 -20.52 -8.38
CA ILE A 875 -12.93 -19.35 -7.72
C ILE A 875 -12.21 -18.12 -8.26
N ILE A 876 -12.97 -17.14 -8.74
CA ILE A 876 -12.43 -15.91 -9.31
C ILE A 876 -13.05 -14.69 -8.60
N ILE A 877 -12.22 -13.81 -8.09
CA ILE A 877 -12.67 -12.49 -7.59
C ILE A 877 -12.64 -11.57 -8.81
N GLU A 878 -13.80 -11.01 -9.19
CA GLU A 878 -13.89 -10.22 -10.42
C GLU A 878 -14.97 -9.14 -10.41
N HIS A 879 -14.72 -8.11 -11.24
CA HIS A 879 -15.65 -7.02 -11.53
C HIS A 879 -16.05 -6.97 -13.01
N ASN A 880 -15.29 -7.66 -13.87
CA ASN A 880 -15.54 -7.70 -15.31
C ASN A 880 -16.82 -8.49 -15.62
N LEU A 881 -17.79 -7.83 -16.27
CA LEU A 881 -19.10 -8.43 -16.57
C LEU A 881 -19.00 -9.59 -17.57
N ASP A 882 -18.03 -9.59 -18.50
CA ASP A 882 -17.83 -10.67 -19.45
C ASP A 882 -17.38 -11.97 -18.77
N ILE A 883 -16.58 -11.86 -17.71
CA ILE A 883 -16.26 -13.01 -16.86
C ILE A 883 -17.48 -13.42 -16.04
N LEU A 884 -18.12 -12.46 -15.34
CA LEU A 884 -19.23 -12.77 -14.45
C LEU A 884 -20.43 -13.39 -15.18
N LYS A 885 -20.73 -12.97 -16.42
CA LYS A 885 -21.76 -13.65 -17.22
C LYS A 885 -21.37 -15.06 -17.68
N SER A 886 -20.09 -15.42 -17.61
CA SER A 886 -19.53 -16.70 -18.10
C SER A 886 -19.31 -17.74 -17.01
N VAL A 887 -19.46 -17.39 -15.71
CA VAL A 887 -19.30 -18.32 -14.59
C VAL A 887 -20.55 -19.17 -14.35
N ASP A 888 -20.42 -20.28 -13.64
CA ASP A 888 -21.54 -21.17 -13.31
C ASP A 888 -22.34 -20.66 -12.09
N TYR A 889 -21.66 -20.06 -11.12
CA TYR A 889 -22.23 -19.59 -9.85
C TYR A 889 -21.56 -18.29 -9.39
N ILE A 890 -22.29 -17.38 -8.79
CA ILE A 890 -21.77 -16.10 -8.26
C ILE A 890 -22.19 -15.93 -6.81
N PHE A 891 -21.25 -15.42 -5.99
CA PHE A 891 -21.51 -14.82 -4.70
C PHE A 891 -21.33 -13.31 -4.82
N ASP A 892 -22.40 -12.54 -4.55
CA ASP A 892 -22.38 -11.08 -4.59
C ASP A 892 -22.28 -10.51 -3.17
N LEU A 893 -21.17 -9.84 -2.86
CA LEU A 893 -20.90 -9.24 -1.55
C LEU A 893 -21.28 -7.76 -1.55
N GLY A 894 -21.93 -7.33 -0.48
CA GLY A 894 -22.39 -5.96 -0.35
C GLY A 894 -23.14 -5.70 0.95
N PRO A 895 -24.10 -4.78 0.92
CA PRO A 895 -24.56 -3.94 -0.23
C PRO A 895 -23.59 -2.81 -0.59
N ASP A 896 -22.74 -2.36 0.35
CA ASP A 896 -21.78 -1.27 0.19
C ASP A 896 -20.36 -1.69 0.53
N GLY A 897 -19.41 -0.75 0.45
CA GLY A 897 -18.04 -0.90 0.94
C GLY A 897 -17.94 -0.69 2.46
N GLY A 898 -16.79 -1.04 3.05
CA GLY A 898 -16.46 -0.78 4.44
C GLY A 898 -17.44 -1.41 5.43
N GLN A 899 -17.83 -0.68 6.45
CA GLN A 899 -18.77 -1.15 7.47
C GLN A 899 -20.17 -1.40 6.92
N GLY A 900 -20.56 -0.75 5.82
CA GLY A 900 -21.81 -1.00 5.11
C GLY A 900 -21.85 -2.34 4.38
N GLY A 901 -20.69 -2.97 4.14
CA GLY A 901 -20.52 -4.24 3.44
C GLY A 901 -20.49 -5.46 4.35
N GLY A 902 -19.76 -6.47 3.90
CA GLY A 902 -19.42 -7.66 4.68
C GLY A 902 -20.52 -8.72 4.77
N CYS A 903 -21.51 -8.69 3.87
CA CYS A 903 -22.57 -9.70 3.78
C CYS A 903 -22.63 -10.27 2.36
N ILE A 904 -23.11 -11.51 2.20
CA ILE A 904 -23.56 -12.02 0.91
C ILE A 904 -24.98 -11.52 0.69
N VAL A 905 -25.17 -10.64 -0.30
CA VAL A 905 -26.50 -10.04 -0.60
C VAL A 905 -27.28 -10.88 -1.60
N ALA A 906 -26.60 -11.64 -2.45
CA ALA A 906 -27.19 -12.55 -3.40
C ALA A 906 -26.22 -13.67 -3.76
N GLU A 907 -26.74 -14.86 -4.07
CA GLU A 907 -25.98 -15.98 -4.60
C GLU A 907 -26.81 -16.76 -5.62
N GLY A 908 -26.16 -17.41 -6.57
CA GLY A 908 -26.84 -18.20 -7.60
C GLY A 908 -26.16 -18.11 -8.97
N THR A 909 -26.87 -18.52 -10.01
CA THR A 909 -26.39 -18.33 -11.40
C THR A 909 -26.43 -16.86 -11.80
N PRO A 910 -25.67 -16.43 -12.81
CA PRO A 910 -25.71 -15.05 -13.30
C PRO A 910 -27.15 -14.56 -13.61
N GLU A 911 -27.99 -15.41 -14.17
CA GLU A 911 -29.41 -15.12 -14.52
C GLU A 911 -30.25 -14.92 -13.24
N GLN A 912 -30.00 -15.70 -12.18
CA GLN A 912 -30.68 -15.55 -10.89
C GLN A 912 -30.28 -14.25 -10.21
N LEU A 913 -29.00 -13.88 -10.26
CA LEU A 913 -28.52 -12.60 -9.73
C LEU A 913 -29.12 -11.42 -10.49
N ALA A 914 -29.17 -11.48 -11.82
CA ALA A 914 -29.77 -10.44 -12.66
C ALA A 914 -31.25 -10.20 -12.35
N ALA A 915 -31.97 -11.21 -11.85
CA ALA A 915 -33.37 -11.13 -11.43
C ALA A 915 -33.54 -10.75 -9.94
N ASN A 916 -32.47 -10.78 -9.13
CA ASN A 916 -32.53 -10.53 -7.69
C ASN A 916 -32.36 -9.02 -7.37
N PRO A 917 -33.39 -8.34 -6.85
CA PRO A 917 -33.31 -6.91 -6.55
C PRO A 917 -32.35 -6.56 -5.41
N ALA A 918 -31.92 -7.53 -4.59
CA ALA A 918 -30.94 -7.32 -3.52
C ALA A 918 -29.50 -7.32 -4.05
N SER A 919 -29.27 -7.89 -5.23
CA SER A 919 -27.93 -7.91 -5.85
C SER A 919 -27.51 -6.53 -6.34
N VAL A 920 -26.33 -6.09 -5.94
CA VAL A 920 -25.73 -4.85 -6.43
C VAL A 920 -25.15 -5.03 -7.83
N THR A 921 -24.62 -6.21 -8.13
CA THR A 921 -24.05 -6.58 -9.43
C THR A 921 -25.14 -6.97 -10.46
N GLY A 922 -26.29 -7.45 -9.97
CA GLY A 922 -27.40 -7.95 -10.80
C GLY A 922 -27.90 -7.00 -11.90
N PRO A 923 -28.17 -5.73 -11.63
CA PRO A 923 -28.61 -4.77 -12.65
C PRO A 923 -27.65 -4.66 -13.83
N TYR A 924 -26.34 -4.69 -13.59
CA TYR A 924 -25.30 -4.62 -14.62
C TYR A 924 -25.17 -5.94 -15.40
N LEU A 925 -25.33 -7.08 -14.72
CA LEU A 925 -25.38 -8.39 -15.40
C LEU A 925 -26.55 -8.49 -16.37
N LYS A 926 -27.70 -7.91 -16.02
CA LYS A 926 -28.88 -7.89 -16.88
C LYS A 926 -28.63 -7.18 -18.22
N GLU A 927 -27.71 -6.21 -18.26
CA GLU A 927 -27.38 -5.48 -19.49
C GLU A 927 -26.56 -6.34 -20.48
N VAL A 928 -25.87 -7.39 -20.00
CA VAL A 928 -24.92 -8.20 -20.79
C VAL A 928 -25.33 -9.66 -20.96
N LEU A 929 -26.35 -10.15 -20.24
CA LEU A 929 -26.99 -11.46 -20.41
C LEU A 929 -28.03 -11.40 -21.53
#